data_998bd260d6374c53b52de64775c0c67b
#
_entry.id   998bd260d6374c53b52de64775c0c67b
#
_cell.length_a   1.000
_cell.length_b   1.000
_cell.length_c   1.000
_cell.angle_alpha   90.00
_cell.angle_beta   90.00
_cell.angle_gamma   90.00
#
_symmetry.space_group_name_H-M   'P 1'
#
loop_
_entity.id
_entity.type
_entity.pdbx_description
1 polymer ?
#
loop_
_entity_poly.entity_id
_entity_poly.type
_entity_poly.pdbx_seq_one_letter_code
_entity_poly.pdbx_strand_id
1 'polypeptide(L)'
;MMFRFLALAFVALVFEGCTCCAYLNHMFNAERLDEQAGEMRAARLDSISDSENSLPGTEERQKYDKIIEKGSRVLERFPDNKKRTAEAVFLIGESFRHKHEWGKAITKYDEFERYFADHDSMKAVEYQRAYCLYRNHEYNISRFALEPVVASKEHPYYFQGLNLLSLLDEQSEAPDQAIASLEALLADTAGTPFMRGKAHFRLAGLYFKKENWDKSREHYTAKEIKELNPREQQTAGEQAAECLVNRKEYLQAADEYKELYKNPDYESKQPDYLVRIGELTMLAGRHADAIVILQKVNTEYPRTEVASRSYFCLGDYEQHQKIDYDKAVVYYDSSFISRTICKWGQESRERRDALKRLIAMRNQNDKERKDSIPNVDNFFRSEFLIAELFLFKLSEVDSAITRLDNVIKDSGDSAKVLRAIYAKAFVYDEYLHDPDAAEEIYKEIIEKYPDTEYAKQAQANLGMRVTLKTREDVAKDRYMEAESLWTVASEMPLDQMELVDSAYTHAFVYFDSLYREFPETQAGIQALYMKAIYFQMNPERVDSAFATYKQLRDQYGQTPWGKQAAKMMNSRLTMSDKDLERLRKRVKSSEEHINKQSAQYYETLNKAPEEKQAEVKSKEDEILENTYNSMYDFE
;
A
#
# COMPACT_ATOMS: atom_id res chain seq x y z
N MET A 1 -44.06 81.03 -2.71
CA MET A 1 -43.90 79.66 -3.28
C MET A 1 -42.46 79.32 -3.65
N MET A 2 -41.75 80.24 -4.28
CA MET A 2 -40.38 80.02 -4.77
C MET A 2 -39.33 79.71 -3.65
N PHE A 3 -39.45 80.27 -2.46
CA PHE A 3 -38.56 80.00 -1.32
C PHE A 3 -38.78 78.55 -0.72
N ARG A 4 -39.98 78.01 -0.80
CA ARG A 4 -40.26 76.63 -0.36
C ARG A 4 -39.75 75.59 -1.34
N PHE A 5 -39.75 75.90 -2.66
CA PHE A 5 -39.14 75.06 -3.69
C PHE A 5 -37.61 75.03 -3.63
N LEU A 6 -36.99 76.20 -3.37
CA LEU A 6 -35.53 76.29 -3.18
C LEU A 6 -35.08 75.58 -1.91
N ALA A 7 -35.83 75.65 -0.81
CA ALA A 7 -35.53 74.95 0.42
C ALA A 7 -35.70 73.41 0.26
N LEU A 8 -36.74 72.95 -0.45
CA LEU A 8 -36.89 71.54 -0.78
C LEU A 8 -35.84 71.04 -1.75
N ALA A 9 -35.42 71.82 -2.76
CA ALA A 9 -34.34 71.48 -3.65
C ALA A 9 -32.98 71.44 -2.93
N PHE A 10 -32.72 72.35 -1.99
CA PHE A 10 -31.52 72.38 -1.15
C PHE A 10 -31.50 71.20 -0.15
N VAL A 11 -32.62 70.84 0.44
CA VAL A 11 -32.75 69.66 1.30
C VAL A 11 -32.56 68.37 0.49
N ALA A 12 -33.10 68.27 -0.74
CA ALA A 12 -32.85 67.13 -1.63
C ALA A 12 -31.39 67.02 -2.04
N LEU A 13 -30.72 68.14 -2.40
CA LEU A 13 -29.29 68.20 -2.72
C LEU A 13 -28.40 67.87 -1.52
N VAL A 14 -28.76 68.26 -0.32
CA VAL A 14 -28.05 67.91 0.93
C VAL A 14 -28.25 66.45 1.27
N PHE A 15 -29.48 65.91 1.02
CA PHE A 15 -29.76 64.47 1.20
C PHE A 15 -29.02 63.59 0.18
N GLU A 16 -28.95 63.98 -1.09
CA GLU A 16 -28.16 63.29 -2.11
C GLU A 16 -26.66 63.40 -1.83
N GLY A 17 -26.16 64.57 -1.40
CA GLY A 17 -24.79 64.78 -0.97
C GLY A 17 -24.42 63.93 0.26
N CYS A 18 -25.35 63.86 1.24
CA CYS A 18 -25.15 63.05 2.46
C CYS A 18 -25.14 61.53 2.17
N THR A 19 -26.02 61.05 1.28
CA THR A 19 -26.04 59.64 0.84
C THR A 19 -24.80 59.29 0.00
N CYS A 20 -24.35 60.20 -0.89
CA CYS A 20 -23.16 60.02 -1.66
C CYS A 20 -21.87 59.97 -0.76
N CYS A 21 -21.78 60.89 0.22
CA CYS A 21 -20.69 60.89 1.20
C CYS A 21 -20.67 59.61 2.08
N ALA A 22 -21.83 59.10 2.47
CA ALA A 22 -21.92 57.87 3.27
C ALA A 22 -21.48 56.62 2.46
N TYR A 23 -21.89 56.55 1.20
CA TYR A 23 -21.43 55.49 0.29
C TYR A 23 -19.91 55.56 0.08
N LEU A 24 -19.42 56.72 -0.33
CA LEU A 24 -17.97 56.93 -0.56
C LEU A 24 -17.14 56.58 0.69
N ASN A 25 -17.63 56.91 1.88
CA ASN A 25 -16.97 56.53 3.11
C ASN A 25 -16.93 55.01 3.34
N HIS A 26 -18.02 54.29 3.08
CA HIS A 26 -18.06 52.82 3.26
C HIS A 26 -17.26 52.09 2.18
N MET A 27 -17.47 52.38 0.90
CA MET A 27 -16.74 51.74 -0.20
C MET A 27 -15.28 52.08 -0.20
N PHE A 28 -14.90 53.37 -0.11
CA PHE A 28 -13.51 53.80 -0.03
C PHE A 28 -12.74 53.10 1.10
N ASN A 29 -13.38 52.99 2.29
CA ASN A 29 -12.73 52.30 3.39
C ASN A 29 -12.69 50.77 3.17
N ALA A 30 -13.63 50.16 2.45
CA ALA A 30 -13.59 48.76 2.10
C ALA A 30 -12.48 48.47 1.08
N GLU A 31 -12.40 49.27 0.03
CA GLU A 31 -11.34 49.19 -1.00
C GLU A 31 -9.93 49.37 -0.41
N ARG A 32 -9.75 50.39 0.47
CA ARG A 32 -8.49 50.60 1.18
C ARG A 32 -8.11 49.38 2.07
N LEU A 33 -9.08 48.77 2.72
CA LEU A 33 -8.86 47.56 3.52
C LEU A 33 -8.49 46.36 2.63
N ASP A 34 -9.10 46.27 1.43
CA ASP A 34 -8.78 45.25 0.47
C ASP A 34 -7.36 45.37 -0.08
N GLU A 35 -6.92 46.62 -0.41
CA GLU A 35 -5.55 46.91 -0.79
C GLU A 35 -4.55 46.49 0.31
N GLN A 36 -4.81 46.89 1.56
CA GLN A 36 -3.98 46.47 2.70
C GLN A 36 -3.98 44.95 2.94
N ALA A 37 -5.13 44.27 2.79
CA ALA A 37 -5.20 42.85 2.87
C ALA A 37 -4.46 42.16 1.71
N GLY A 38 -4.50 42.77 0.52
CA GLY A 38 -3.74 42.37 -0.66
C GLY A 38 -2.23 42.41 -0.46
N GLU A 39 -1.72 43.49 0.14
CA GLU A 39 -0.30 43.58 0.51
C GLU A 39 0.12 42.49 1.50
N MET A 40 -0.69 42.26 2.54
CA MET A 40 -0.43 41.21 3.53
C MET A 40 -0.48 39.79 2.89
N ARG A 41 -1.44 39.58 1.98
CA ARG A 41 -1.54 38.34 1.21
C ARG A 41 -0.30 38.14 0.34
N ALA A 42 0.15 39.15 -0.40
CA ALA A 42 1.33 39.06 -1.22
C ALA A 42 2.57 38.70 -0.39
N ALA A 43 2.81 39.40 0.72
CA ALA A 43 3.93 39.13 1.63
C ALA A 43 3.87 37.71 2.23
N ARG A 44 2.67 37.20 2.53
CA ARG A 44 2.47 35.82 3.00
C ARG A 44 2.78 34.81 1.91
N LEU A 45 2.28 35.01 0.69
CA LEU A 45 2.48 34.09 -0.43
C LEU A 45 3.95 34.00 -0.86
N ASP A 46 4.70 35.10 -0.76
CA ASP A 46 6.14 35.12 -1.02
C ASP A 46 6.94 34.30 0.01
N SER A 47 6.42 34.16 1.23
CA SER A 47 7.11 33.47 2.33
C SER A 47 6.80 31.98 2.45
N ILE A 48 5.80 31.45 1.72
CA ILE A 48 5.28 30.09 1.88
C ILE A 48 5.35 29.31 0.57
N SER A 49 5.93 28.11 0.62
CA SER A 49 6.08 27.23 -0.55
C SER A 49 4.77 26.66 -1.09
N ASP A 50 3.71 26.54 -0.25
CA ASP A 50 2.37 26.09 -0.65
C ASP A 50 1.39 27.28 -0.56
N SER A 51 1.52 28.18 -1.53
CA SER A 51 0.77 29.43 -1.56
C SER A 51 -0.75 29.24 -1.75
N GLU A 52 -1.18 28.21 -2.48
CA GLU A 52 -2.60 28.03 -2.83
C GLU A 52 -3.46 27.55 -1.64
N ASN A 53 -2.86 26.79 -0.71
CA ASN A 53 -3.56 26.25 0.46
C ASN A 53 -3.34 27.08 1.74
N SER A 54 -2.49 28.08 1.68
CA SER A 54 -2.14 28.91 2.82
C SER A 54 -3.32 29.77 3.28
N LEU A 55 -3.77 29.54 4.51
CA LEU A 55 -4.84 30.33 5.13
C LEU A 55 -4.37 31.75 5.49
N PRO A 56 -5.26 32.77 5.39
CA PRO A 56 -4.94 34.12 5.81
C PRO A 56 -4.64 34.19 7.31
N GLY A 57 -3.67 35.00 7.68
CA GLY A 57 -3.34 35.31 9.07
C GLY A 57 -4.49 36.02 9.79
N THR A 58 -4.41 36.09 11.12
CA THR A 58 -5.48 36.70 11.94
C THR A 58 -5.76 38.14 11.55
N GLU A 59 -4.73 38.97 11.32
CA GLU A 59 -4.89 40.36 10.96
C GLU A 59 -5.46 40.54 9.54
N GLU A 60 -4.97 39.73 8.58
CA GLU A 60 -5.49 39.68 7.21
C GLU A 60 -6.98 39.31 7.22
N ARG A 61 -7.36 38.27 7.99
CA ARG A 61 -8.75 37.84 8.15
C ARG A 61 -9.66 38.92 8.75
N GLN A 62 -9.17 39.63 9.76
CA GLN A 62 -9.92 40.76 10.35
C GLN A 62 -10.18 41.88 9.35
N LYS A 63 -9.25 42.12 8.40
CA LYS A 63 -9.49 43.09 7.34
C LYS A 63 -10.61 42.65 6.41
N TYR A 64 -10.62 41.37 5.98
CA TYR A 64 -11.72 40.82 5.19
C TYR A 64 -13.07 40.88 5.93
N ASP A 65 -13.09 40.61 7.23
CA ASP A 65 -14.33 40.73 8.04
C ASP A 65 -14.87 42.16 8.03
N LYS A 66 -13.99 43.16 8.14
CA LYS A 66 -14.37 44.58 8.05
C LYS A 66 -14.84 44.97 6.65
N ILE A 67 -14.25 44.39 5.60
CA ILE A 67 -14.71 44.62 4.22
C ILE A 67 -16.13 44.07 4.05
N ILE A 68 -16.39 42.85 4.51
CA ILE A 68 -17.72 42.25 4.47
C ILE A 68 -18.74 43.09 5.23
N GLU A 69 -18.39 43.56 6.44
CA GLU A 69 -19.27 44.44 7.23
C GLU A 69 -19.60 45.74 6.48
N LYS A 70 -18.60 46.41 5.90
CA LYS A 70 -18.79 47.67 5.18
C LYS A 70 -19.56 47.47 3.88
N GLY A 71 -19.28 46.42 3.11
CA GLY A 71 -20.04 46.02 1.92
C GLY A 71 -21.49 45.73 2.24
N SER A 72 -21.76 44.98 3.32
CA SER A 72 -23.15 44.68 3.78
C SER A 72 -23.89 45.98 4.12
N ARG A 73 -23.24 46.95 4.76
CA ARG A 73 -23.88 48.23 5.03
C ARG A 73 -24.21 49.04 3.75
N VAL A 74 -23.44 48.86 2.68
CA VAL A 74 -23.78 49.45 1.37
C VAL A 74 -25.02 48.82 0.79
N LEU A 75 -25.14 47.46 0.85
CA LEU A 75 -26.33 46.76 0.39
C LEU A 75 -27.59 47.15 1.13
N GLU A 76 -27.50 47.37 2.45
CA GLU A 76 -28.64 47.79 3.28
C GLU A 76 -29.08 49.24 2.97
N ARG A 77 -28.12 50.14 2.73
CA ARG A 77 -28.41 51.59 2.58
C ARG A 77 -28.71 52.00 1.16
N PHE A 78 -28.23 51.25 0.16
CA PHE A 78 -28.34 51.66 -1.25
C PHE A 78 -28.90 50.53 -2.13
N PRO A 79 -29.97 49.80 -1.76
CA PRO A 79 -30.46 48.62 -2.47
C PRO A 79 -30.88 48.91 -3.92
N ASP A 80 -31.37 50.12 -4.20
CA ASP A 80 -31.82 50.50 -5.54
C ASP A 80 -30.74 50.93 -6.51
N ASN A 81 -29.49 51.11 -6.02
CA ASN A 81 -28.40 51.53 -6.85
C ASN A 81 -27.58 50.36 -7.37
N LYS A 82 -28.01 49.83 -8.54
CA LYS A 82 -27.43 48.62 -9.14
C LYS A 82 -25.89 48.63 -9.21
N LYS A 83 -25.26 49.75 -9.59
CA LYS A 83 -23.81 49.83 -9.70
C LYS A 83 -23.14 49.65 -8.32
N ARG A 84 -23.62 50.36 -7.31
CA ARG A 84 -23.05 50.34 -5.95
C ARG A 84 -23.27 48.98 -5.27
N THR A 85 -24.43 48.37 -5.49
CA THR A 85 -24.71 47.02 -4.97
C THR A 85 -23.86 45.97 -5.66
N ALA A 86 -23.64 46.09 -6.97
CA ALA A 86 -22.75 45.18 -7.69
C ALA A 86 -21.31 45.22 -7.13
N GLU A 87 -20.72 46.43 -6.99
CA GLU A 87 -19.39 46.62 -6.42
C GLU A 87 -19.28 46.03 -5.01
N ALA A 88 -20.30 46.23 -4.15
CA ALA A 88 -20.32 45.67 -2.80
C ALA A 88 -20.44 44.15 -2.78
N VAL A 89 -21.34 43.56 -3.59
CA VAL A 89 -21.50 42.09 -3.67
C VAL A 89 -20.22 41.42 -4.17
N PHE A 90 -19.57 42.01 -5.18
CA PHE A 90 -18.30 41.52 -5.70
C PHE A 90 -17.21 41.52 -4.62
N LEU A 91 -17.02 42.65 -3.92
CA LEU A 91 -15.99 42.79 -2.89
C LEU A 91 -16.24 41.86 -1.67
N ILE A 92 -17.50 41.60 -1.32
CA ILE A 92 -17.86 40.62 -0.29
C ILE A 92 -17.52 39.21 -0.77
N GLY A 93 -17.84 38.88 -2.01
CA GLY A 93 -17.49 37.58 -2.61
C GLY A 93 -16.00 37.30 -2.60
N GLU A 94 -15.20 38.29 -3.05
CA GLU A 94 -13.72 38.21 -3.03
C GLU A 94 -13.19 38.04 -1.60
N SER A 95 -13.75 38.78 -0.61
CA SER A 95 -13.35 38.65 0.78
C SER A 95 -13.60 37.25 1.33
N PHE A 96 -14.76 36.63 1.05
CA PHE A 96 -15.03 35.24 1.42
C PHE A 96 -14.08 34.27 0.70
N ARG A 97 -13.81 34.48 -0.58
CA ARG A 97 -12.85 33.68 -1.35
C ARG A 97 -11.46 33.69 -0.73
N HIS A 98 -10.96 34.88 -0.38
CA HIS A 98 -9.64 35.03 0.27
C HIS A 98 -9.58 34.45 1.69
N LYS A 99 -10.72 34.37 2.38
CA LYS A 99 -10.84 33.68 3.66
C LYS A 99 -10.97 32.16 3.53
N HIS A 100 -11.03 31.64 2.32
CA HIS A 100 -11.33 30.22 2.01
C HIS A 100 -12.73 29.79 2.49
N GLU A 101 -13.66 30.71 2.59
CA GLU A 101 -15.08 30.44 2.89
C GLU A 101 -15.86 30.21 1.58
N TRP A 102 -15.47 29.13 0.87
CA TRP A 102 -15.84 28.88 -0.53
C TRP A 102 -17.36 28.92 -0.78
N GLY A 103 -18.15 28.24 0.05
CA GLY A 103 -19.61 28.22 -0.09
C GLY A 103 -20.26 29.60 0.01
N LYS A 104 -19.75 30.47 0.90
CA LYS A 104 -20.24 31.85 1.01
C LYS A 104 -19.80 32.71 -0.19
N ALA A 105 -18.60 32.49 -0.68
CA ALA A 105 -18.12 33.16 -1.90
C ALA A 105 -19.00 32.76 -3.11
N ILE A 106 -19.29 31.46 -3.30
CA ILE A 106 -20.16 30.95 -4.35
C ILE A 106 -21.55 31.64 -4.26
N THR A 107 -22.15 31.68 -3.08
CA THR A 107 -23.45 32.34 -2.88
C THR A 107 -23.43 33.80 -3.35
N LYS A 108 -22.33 34.54 -3.09
CA LYS A 108 -22.20 35.94 -3.51
C LYS A 108 -21.95 36.08 -5.01
N TYR A 109 -21.23 35.15 -5.62
CA TYR A 109 -21.06 35.14 -7.07
C TYR A 109 -22.35 34.73 -7.81
N ASP A 110 -23.13 33.79 -7.26
CA ASP A 110 -24.47 33.46 -7.79
C ASP A 110 -25.43 34.65 -7.72
N GLU A 111 -25.38 35.40 -6.59
CA GLU A 111 -26.13 36.65 -6.44
C GLU A 111 -25.67 37.69 -7.49
N PHE A 112 -24.38 37.83 -7.72
CA PHE A 112 -23.80 38.76 -8.70
C PHE A 112 -24.24 38.38 -10.13
N GLU A 113 -24.08 37.12 -10.52
CA GLU A 113 -24.48 36.60 -11.83
C GLU A 113 -25.97 36.83 -12.13
N ARG A 114 -26.83 36.62 -11.14
CA ARG A 114 -28.27 36.78 -11.27
C ARG A 114 -28.72 38.23 -11.46
N TYR A 115 -28.10 39.17 -10.77
CA TYR A 115 -28.61 40.54 -10.69
C TYR A 115 -27.74 41.57 -11.45
N PHE A 116 -26.49 41.22 -11.80
CA PHE A 116 -25.51 42.16 -12.37
C PHE A 116 -24.74 41.60 -13.57
N ALA A 117 -25.42 40.81 -14.40
CA ALA A 117 -24.81 40.13 -15.55
C ALA A 117 -24.10 41.08 -16.55
N ASP A 118 -24.54 42.33 -16.65
CA ASP A 118 -23.94 43.33 -17.55
C ASP A 118 -22.80 44.15 -16.91
N HIS A 119 -22.37 43.80 -15.69
CA HIS A 119 -21.34 44.55 -14.99
C HIS A 119 -19.93 44.13 -15.44
N ASP A 120 -18.98 45.09 -15.49
CA ASP A 120 -17.60 44.86 -15.94
C ASP A 120 -16.89 43.73 -15.18
N SER A 121 -17.21 43.53 -13.90
CA SER A 121 -16.66 42.44 -13.09
C SER A 121 -17.22 41.07 -13.42
N MET A 122 -18.20 40.93 -14.33
CA MET A 122 -18.82 39.64 -14.65
C MET A 122 -17.80 38.61 -15.11
N LYS A 123 -16.83 39.02 -15.92
CA LYS A 123 -15.75 38.14 -16.38
C LYS A 123 -14.88 37.60 -15.25
N ALA A 124 -14.67 38.41 -14.21
CA ALA A 124 -13.97 37.94 -13.03
C ALA A 124 -14.83 36.96 -12.20
N VAL A 125 -16.14 37.23 -12.08
CA VAL A 125 -17.09 36.39 -11.36
C VAL A 125 -17.21 35.01 -12.02
N GLU A 126 -17.30 34.91 -13.34
CA GLU A 126 -17.34 33.67 -14.12
C GLU A 126 -16.19 32.73 -13.71
N TYR A 127 -14.96 33.25 -13.70
CA TYR A 127 -13.79 32.46 -13.31
C TYR A 127 -13.74 32.18 -11.80
N GLN A 128 -13.92 33.20 -10.94
CA GLN A 128 -13.78 33.05 -9.49
C GLN A 128 -14.83 32.10 -8.91
N ARG A 129 -16.03 32.14 -9.45
CA ARG A 129 -17.11 31.20 -9.09
C ARG A 129 -16.72 29.76 -9.43
N ALA A 130 -16.24 29.52 -10.64
CA ALA A 130 -15.77 28.20 -11.06
C ALA A 130 -14.62 27.72 -10.18
N TYR A 131 -13.67 28.58 -9.84
CA TYR A 131 -12.57 28.28 -8.93
C TYR A 131 -13.06 27.94 -7.53
N CYS A 132 -14.00 28.72 -6.96
CA CYS A 132 -14.57 28.44 -5.64
C CYS A 132 -15.34 27.10 -5.61
N LEU A 133 -16.08 26.75 -6.67
CA LEU A 133 -16.75 25.47 -6.81
C LEU A 133 -15.73 24.29 -6.81
N TYR A 134 -14.62 24.45 -7.53
CA TYR A 134 -13.52 23.48 -7.50
C TYR A 134 -12.98 23.30 -6.08
N ARG A 135 -12.71 24.41 -5.39
CA ARG A 135 -12.17 24.40 -4.02
C ARG A 135 -13.20 23.88 -2.99
N ASN A 136 -14.48 23.96 -3.29
CA ASN A 136 -15.58 23.38 -2.51
C ASN A 136 -15.90 21.91 -2.85
N HIS A 137 -15.07 21.27 -3.70
CA HIS A 137 -15.22 19.89 -4.17
C HIS A 137 -16.46 19.64 -5.05
N GLU A 138 -17.05 20.67 -5.62
CA GLU A 138 -18.20 20.60 -6.54
C GLU A 138 -17.71 20.55 -8.00
N TYR A 139 -16.93 19.52 -8.34
CA TYR A 139 -16.15 19.44 -9.58
C TYR A 139 -17.01 19.51 -10.85
N ASN A 140 -18.14 18.82 -10.89
CA ASN A 140 -19.03 18.82 -12.06
C ASN A 140 -19.65 20.19 -12.30
N ILE A 141 -20.07 20.87 -11.23
CA ILE A 141 -20.66 22.22 -11.34
C ILE A 141 -19.56 23.23 -11.70
N SER A 142 -18.37 23.08 -11.14
CA SER A 142 -17.20 23.89 -11.49
C SER A 142 -16.86 23.79 -12.99
N ARG A 143 -16.87 22.57 -13.56
CA ARG A 143 -16.62 22.34 -14.99
C ARG A 143 -17.63 23.07 -15.85
N PHE A 144 -18.93 22.96 -15.53
CA PHE A 144 -19.97 23.66 -16.23
C PHE A 144 -19.84 25.19 -16.13
N ALA A 145 -19.57 25.71 -14.91
CA ALA A 145 -19.35 27.13 -14.68
C ALA A 145 -18.13 27.69 -15.41
N LEU A 146 -17.16 26.83 -15.76
CA LEU A 146 -15.93 27.20 -16.46
C LEU A 146 -16.10 27.31 -17.99
N GLU A 147 -17.16 26.73 -18.56
CA GLU A 147 -17.38 26.72 -20.02
C GLU A 147 -17.29 28.12 -20.66
N PRO A 148 -17.95 29.18 -20.11
CA PRO A 148 -17.87 30.52 -20.72
C PRO A 148 -16.45 31.08 -20.70
N VAL A 149 -15.64 30.74 -19.69
CA VAL A 149 -14.26 31.23 -19.51
C VAL A 149 -13.34 30.63 -20.58
N VAL A 150 -13.50 29.34 -20.89
CA VAL A 150 -12.62 28.62 -21.83
C VAL A 150 -13.15 28.62 -23.27
N ALA A 151 -14.36 29.12 -23.50
CA ALA A 151 -14.97 29.19 -24.83
C ALA A 151 -14.30 30.20 -25.77
N SER A 152 -13.66 31.24 -25.23
CA SER A 152 -13.02 32.31 -26.02
C SER A 152 -11.65 32.66 -25.50
N LYS A 153 -10.66 32.71 -26.38
CA LYS A 153 -9.30 33.20 -26.05
C LYS A 153 -9.26 34.67 -25.65
N GLU A 154 -10.30 35.43 -25.98
CA GLU A 154 -10.42 36.85 -25.61
C GLU A 154 -10.86 37.04 -24.15
N HIS A 155 -11.29 35.97 -23.47
CA HIS A 155 -11.69 36.05 -22.09
C HIS A 155 -10.49 36.36 -21.18
N PRO A 156 -10.55 37.38 -20.29
CA PRO A 156 -9.40 37.80 -19.48
C PRO A 156 -8.79 36.69 -18.62
N TYR A 157 -9.60 35.69 -18.26
CA TYR A 157 -9.20 34.55 -17.44
C TYR A 157 -9.09 33.25 -18.25
N TYR A 158 -9.01 33.31 -19.57
CA TYR A 158 -8.93 32.11 -20.44
C TYR A 158 -7.77 31.19 -20.02
N PHE A 159 -6.61 31.76 -19.80
CA PHE A 159 -5.41 31.03 -19.41
C PHE A 159 -5.58 30.34 -18.05
N GLN A 160 -6.10 31.09 -17.04
CA GLN A 160 -6.42 30.53 -15.73
C GLN A 160 -7.52 29.46 -15.81
N GLY A 161 -8.47 29.68 -16.73
CA GLY A 161 -9.55 28.74 -17.02
C GLY A 161 -9.02 27.39 -17.52
N LEU A 162 -8.11 27.39 -18.49
CA LEU A 162 -7.46 26.16 -18.97
C LEU A 162 -6.66 25.46 -17.86
N ASN A 163 -6.00 26.23 -17.02
CA ASN A 163 -5.30 25.64 -15.87
C ASN A 163 -6.29 24.98 -14.89
N LEU A 164 -7.41 25.62 -14.58
CA LEU A 164 -8.44 25.04 -13.72
C LEU A 164 -9.11 23.83 -14.38
N LEU A 165 -9.36 23.88 -15.69
CA LEU A 165 -9.91 22.75 -16.45
C LEU A 165 -9.00 21.53 -16.35
N SER A 166 -7.70 21.72 -16.52
CA SER A 166 -6.74 20.61 -16.38
C SER A 166 -6.71 20.01 -14.97
N LEU A 167 -6.94 20.82 -13.90
CA LEU A 167 -7.08 20.31 -12.53
C LEU A 167 -8.36 19.48 -12.37
N LEU A 168 -9.47 19.93 -12.98
CA LEU A 168 -10.74 19.18 -12.99
C LEU A 168 -10.63 17.86 -13.76
N ASP A 169 -9.86 17.84 -14.85
CA ASP A 169 -9.61 16.63 -15.64
C ASP A 169 -8.76 15.61 -14.87
N GLU A 170 -7.76 16.09 -14.10
CA GLU A 170 -6.99 15.22 -13.21
C GLU A 170 -7.87 14.61 -12.10
N GLN A 171 -8.80 15.38 -11.52
CA GLN A 171 -9.74 14.86 -10.52
C GLN A 171 -10.74 13.85 -11.08
N SER A 172 -11.06 13.95 -12.38
CA SER A 172 -11.96 13.03 -13.07
C SER A 172 -11.24 11.79 -13.64
N GLU A 173 -9.96 11.58 -13.26
CA GLU A 173 -9.11 10.51 -13.81
C GLU A 173 -9.03 10.52 -15.35
N ALA A 174 -9.07 11.72 -15.94
CA ALA A 174 -8.99 11.96 -17.38
C ALA A 174 -7.65 12.61 -17.80
N PRO A 175 -6.51 11.93 -17.65
CA PRO A 175 -5.18 12.51 -17.84
C PRO A 175 -4.96 13.01 -19.29
N ASP A 176 -5.58 12.39 -20.28
CA ASP A 176 -5.45 12.84 -21.68
C ASP A 176 -6.11 14.20 -21.92
N GLN A 177 -7.26 14.46 -21.27
CA GLN A 177 -7.92 15.76 -21.35
C GLN A 177 -7.11 16.82 -20.61
N ALA A 178 -6.57 16.49 -19.44
CA ALA A 178 -5.69 17.39 -18.70
C ALA A 178 -4.43 17.76 -19.48
N ILE A 179 -3.82 16.80 -20.18
CA ILE A 179 -2.70 17.04 -21.09
C ILE A 179 -3.12 17.99 -22.21
N ALA A 180 -4.26 17.74 -22.89
CA ALA A 180 -4.73 18.59 -23.96
C ALA A 180 -4.99 20.04 -23.50
N SER A 181 -5.59 20.23 -22.34
CA SER A 181 -5.82 21.55 -21.74
C SER A 181 -4.53 22.29 -21.43
N LEU A 182 -3.52 21.59 -20.90
CA LEU A 182 -2.20 22.17 -20.59
C LEU A 182 -1.39 22.47 -21.88
N GLU A 183 -1.46 21.61 -22.89
CA GLU A 183 -0.83 21.85 -24.19
C GLU A 183 -1.46 23.06 -24.89
N ALA A 184 -2.80 23.19 -24.85
CA ALA A 184 -3.50 24.36 -25.36
C ALA A 184 -3.08 25.64 -24.65
N LEU A 185 -2.89 25.58 -23.32
CA LEU A 185 -2.38 26.67 -22.50
C LEU A 185 -0.96 27.07 -22.92
N LEU A 186 -0.08 26.11 -23.15
CA LEU A 186 1.31 26.36 -23.55
C LEU A 186 1.45 26.86 -24.99
N ALA A 187 0.49 26.53 -25.86
CA ALA A 187 0.42 27.05 -27.23
C ALA A 187 0.03 28.54 -27.28
N ASP A 188 -0.58 29.08 -26.20
CA ASP A 188 -0.89 30.49 -26.07
C ASP A 188 0.30 31.25 -25.48
N THR A 189 0.60 32.43 -26.05
CA THR A 189 1.71 33.28 -25.59
C THR A 189 1.29 34.28 -24.53
N ALA A 190 0.01 34.38 -24.21
CA ALA A 190 -0.54 35.40 -23.29
C ALA A 190 -0.23 35.15 -21.80
N GLY A 191 0.16 33.91 -21.42
CA GLY A 191 0.47 33.56 -20.04
C GLY A 191 1.79 34.13 -19.53
N THR A 192 1.83 34.48 -18.22
CA THR A 192 3.09 34.89 -17.60
C THR A 192 4.10 33.73 -17.59
N PRO A 193 5.43 34.02 -17.59
CA PRO A 193 6.44 32.97 -17.50
C PRO A 193 6.24 32.03 -16.31
N PHE A 194 5.83 32.54 -15.16
CA PHE A 194 5.49 31.74 -13.98
C PHE A 194 4.33 30.75 -14.23
N MET A 195 3.23 31.23 -14.83
CA MET A 195 2.08 30.37 -15.14
C MET A 195 2.44 29.28 -16.16
N ARG A 196 3.25 29.62 -17.14
CA ARG A 196 3.77 28.65 -18.13
C ARG A 196 4.68 27.63 -17.45
N GLY A 197 5.54 28.08 -16.52
CA GLY A 197 6.36 27.17 -15.69
C GLY A 197 5.49 26.17 -14.91
N LYS A 198 4.42 26.64 -14.27
CA LYS A 198 3.45 25.77 -13.58
C LYS A 198 2.79 24.75 -14.54
N ALA A 199 2.40 25.19 -15.73
CA ALA A 199 1.83 24.31 -16.75
C ALA A 199 2.83 23.23 -17.20
N HIS A 200 4.08 23.63 -17.49
CA HIS A 200 5.14 22.68 -17.83
C HIS A 200 5.38 21.67 -16.70
N PHE A 201 5.47 22.13 -15.45
CA PHE A 201 5.69 21.26 -14.28
C PHE A 201 4.59 20.21 -14.13
N ARG A 202 3.31 20.60 -14.27
CA ARG A 202 2.18 19.70 -14.18
C ARG A 202 2.12 18.73 -15.38
N LEU A 203 2.32 19.25 -16.58
CA LEU A 203 2.32 18.45 -17.80
C LEU A 203 3.44 17.39 -17.77
N ALA A 204 4.61 17.75 -17.27
CA ALA A 204 5.70 16.83 -17.02
C ALA A 204 5.29 15.69 -16.08
N GLY A 205 4.59 16.00 -14.97
CA GLY A 205 4.09 15.02 -14.02
C GLY A 205 3.05 14.07 -14.63
N LEU A 206 2.17 14.57 -15.50
CA LEU A 206 1.20 13.74 -16.23
C LEU A 206 1.89 12.78 -17.21
N TYR A 207 2.87 13.26 -17.97
CA TYR A 207 3.65 12.42 -18.84
C TYR A 207 4.51 11.42 -18.08
N PHE A 208 5.02 11.78 -16.89
CA PHE A 208 5.72 10.85 -16.01
C PHE A 208 4.85 9.68 -15.58
N LYS A 209 3.61 9.95 -15.15
CA LYS A 209 2.62 8.91 -14.81
C LYS A 209 2.24 8.01 -15.99
N LYS A 210 2.31 8.54 -17.20
CA LYS A 210 2.07 7.79 -18.45
C LYS A 210 3.33 7.09 -18.98
N GLU A 211 4.41 7.08 -18.23
CA GLU A 211 5.70 6.50 -18.61
C GLU A 211 6.29 7.07 -19.91
N ASN A 212 5.84 8.26 -20.32
CA ASN A 212 6.43 8.96 -21.45
C ASN A 212 7.59 9.84 -20.97
N TRP A 213 8.72 9.19 -20.76
CA TRP A 213 9.90 9.79 -20.15
C TRP A 213 10.50 10.94 -20.96
N ASP A 214 10.41 10.86 -22.30
CA ASP A 214 10.93 11.89 -23.21
C ASP A 214 10.17 13.20 -23.05
N LYS A 215 8.84 13.17 -23.20
CA LYS A 215 8.01 14.35 -23.04
C LYS A 215 8.03 14.88 -21.60
N SER A 216 8.01 13.97 -20.61
CA SER A 216 8.12 14.35 -19.22
C SER A 216 9.40 15.16 -18.96
N ARG A 217 10.55 14.66 -19.40
CA ARG A 217 11.83 15.35 -19.25
C ARG A 217 11.86 16.68 -20.01
N GLU A 218 11.37 16.73 -21.24
CA GLU A 218 11.27 17.96 -22.03
C GLU A 218 10.59 19.07 -21.24
N HIS A 219 9.46 18.75 -20.59
CA HIS A 219 8.72 19.74 -19.82
C HIS A 219 9.37 20.06 -18.47
N TYR A 220 9.96 19.09 -17.74
CA TYR A 220 10.71 19.41 -16.51
C TYR A 220 11.95 20.25 -16.76
N THR A 221 12.53 20.22 -17.97
CA THR A 221 13.70 21.02 -18.35
C THR A 221 13.36 22.30 -19.13
N ALA A 222 12.08 22.62 -19.26
CA ALA A 222 11.63 23.83 -19.94
C ALA A 222 12.19 25.10 -19.25
N LYS A 223 12.51 26.13 -20.03
CA LYS A 223 13.14 27.35 -19.51
C LYS A 223 12.30 28.09 -18.46
N GLU A 224 10.98 27.95 -18.53
CA GLU A 224 10.01 28.56 -17.64
C GLU A 224 10.00 27.95 -16.23
N ILE A 225 10.59 26.77 -16.06
CA ILE A 225 10.76 26.14 -14.73
C ILE A 225 11.58 27.02 -13.79
N LYS A 226 12.47 27.85 -14.31
CA LYS A 226 13.27 28.79 -13.52
C LYS A 226 12.44 29.87 -12.82
N GLU A 227 11.22 30.11 -13.28
CA GLU A 227 10.29 31.07 -12.70
C GLU A 227 9.52 30.51 -11.50
N LEU A 228 9.63 29.19 -11.26
CA LEU A 228 8.99 28.53 -10.14
C LEU A 228 9.77 28.78 -8.83
N ASN A 229 9.15 28.44 -7.70
CA ASN A 229 9.84 28.51 -6.43
C ASN A 229 10.99 27.48 -6.35
N PRO A 230 12.01 27.70 -5.50
CA PRO A 230 13.19 26.85 -5.42
C PRO A 230 12.89 25.36 -5.20
N ARG A 231 11.86 25.05 -4.42
CA ARG A 231 11.44 23.68 -4.15
C ARG A 231 10.87 22.99 -5.39
N GLU A 232 10.08 23.70 -6.18
CA GLU A 232 9.53 23.16 -7.44
C GLU A 232 10.63 23.01 -8.50
N GLN A 233 11.56 23.95 -8.58
CA GLN A 233 12.74 23.82 -9.44
C GLN A 233 13.58 22.60 -9.05
N GLN A 234 13.83 22.40 -7.77
CA GLN A 234 14.50 21.22 -7.23
C GLN A 234 13.77 19.93 -7.65
N THR A 235 12.46 19.86 -7.39
CA THR A 235 11.64 18.69 -7.76
C THR A 235 11.67 18.43 -9.27
N ALA A 236 11.59 19.47 -10.10
CA ALA A 236 11.69 19.34 -11.55
C ALA A 236 13.04 18.76 -11.98
N GLY A 237 14.14 19.22 -11.41
CA GLY A 237 15.47 18.67 -11.67
C GLY A 237 15.60 17.20 -11.24
N GLU A 238 15.11 16.87 -10.04
CA GLU A 238 15.07 15.48 -9.56
C GLU A 238 14.27 14.57 -10.50
N GLN A 239 13.07 15.00 -10.90
CA GLN A 239 12.20 14.22 -11.79
C GLN A 239 12.75 14.13 -13.22
N ALA A 240 13.40 15.17 -13.71
CA ALA A 240 14.08 15.13 -15.01
C ALA A 240 15.20 14.07 -15.01
N ALA A 241 15.97 13.98 -13.92
CA ALA A 241 16.98 12.95 -13.75
C ALA A 241 16.36 11.54 -13.64
N GLU A 242 15.23 11.40 -12.90
CA GLU A 242 14.51 10.12 -12.80
C GLU A 242 13.93 9.67 -14.16
N CYS A 243 13.55 10.58 -15.07
CA CYS A 243 13.20 10.21 -16.44
C CYS A 243 14.35 9.49 -17.16
N LEU A 244 15.58 9.97 -16.97
CA LEU A 244 16.77 9.33 -17.53
C LEU A 244 17.05 7.97 -16.88
N VAL A 245 16.80 7.83 -15.57
CA VAL A 245 16.92 6.54 -14.86
C VAL A 245 15.96 5.51 -15.47
N ASN A 246 14.68 5.88 -15.69
CA ASN A 246 13.70 4.99 -16.29
C ASN A 246 14.04 4.61 -17.74
N ARG A 247 14.76 5.47 -18.46
CA ARG A 247 15.35 5.18 -19.79
C ARG A 247 16.65 4.36 -19.72
N LYS A 248 17.11 4.02 -18.51
CA LYS A 248 18.40 3.34 -18.26
C LYS A 248 19.63 4.16 -18.68
N GLU A 249 19.50 5.47 -18.82
CA GLU A 249 20.58 6.40 -19.14
C GLU A 249 21.31 6.87 -17.86
N TYR A 250 21.82 5.92 -17.09
CA TYR A 250 22.30 6.12 -15.73
C TYR A 250 23.43 7.15 -15.59
N LEU A 251 24.35 7.22 -16.56
CA LEU A 251 25.43 8.21 -16.50
C LEU A 251 24.93 9.64 -16.68
N GLN A 252 24.00 9.84 -17.61
CA GLN A 252 23.40 11.17 -17.81
C GLN A 252 22.58 11.57 -16.57
N ALA A 253 21.80 10.64 -16.00
CA ALA A 253 21.09 10.87 -14.74
C ALA A 253 22.05 11.24 -13.60
N ALA A 254 23.17 10.55 -13.48
CA ALA A 254 24.21 10.87 -12.49
C ALA A 254 24.78 12.28 -12.69
N ASP A 255 24.97 12.72 -13.95
CA ASP A 255 25.44 14.07 -14.24
C ASP A 255 24.42 15.16 -13.89
N GLU A 256 23.11 14.91 -14.13
CA GLU A 256 22.05 15.81 -13.66
C GLU A 256 22.05 15.91 -12.12
N TYR A 257 22.16 14.79 -11.40
CA TYR A 257 22.28 14.82 -9.94
C TYR A 257 23.55 15.50 -9.44
N LYS A 258 24.66 15.49 -10.20
CA LYS A 258 25.86 16.26 -9.87
C LYS A 258 25.61 17.77 -9.98
N GLU A 259 24.82 18.22 -10.96
CA GLU A 259 24.45 19.63 -11.05
C GLU A 259 23.55 20.04 -9.87
N LEU A 260 22.58 19.20 -9.49
CA LEU A 260 21.76 19.44 -8.28
C LEU A 260 22.64 19.47 -7.02
N TYR A 261 23.60 18.57 -6.90
CA TYR A 261 24.53 18.51 -5.77
C TYR A 261 25.39 19.78 -5.62
N LYS A 262 25.75 20.44 -6.73
CA LYS A 262 26.55 21.67 -6.72
C LYS A 262 25.74 22.91 -6.33
N ASN A 263 24.41 22.84 -6.40
CA ASN A 263 23.56 23.98 -6.11
C ASN A 263 23.51 24.24 -4.59
N PRO A 264 23.94 25.43 -4.10
CA PRO A 264 23.96 25.73 -2.68
C PRO A 264 22.54 25.83 -2.07
N ASP A 265 21.52 26.14 -2.87
CA ASP A 265 20.13 26.22 -2.40
C ASP A 265 19.57 24.85 -1.97
N TYR A 266 20.24 23.76 -2.38
CA TYR A 266 19.84 22.38 -2.09
C TYR A 266 20.74 21.68 -1.07
N GLU A 267 21.44 22.44 -0.22
CA GLU A 267 22.42 21.95 0.77
C GLU A 267 21.84 20.80 1.62
N SER A 268 20.60 20.92 2.06
CA SER A 268 19.94 19.87 2.87
C SER A 268 19.77 18.54 2.15
N LYS A 269 19.81 18.53 0.81
CA LYS A 269 19.66 17.35 -0.05
C LYS A 269 20.97 16.82 -0.65
N GLN A 270 22.05 17.55 -0.46
CA GLN A 270 23.35 17.14 -0.99
C GLN A 270 23.77 15.72 -0.57
N PRO A 271 23.54 15.27 0.68
CA PRO A 271 23.86 13.88 1.04
C PRO A 271 23.07 12.84 0.22
N ASP A 272 21.76 13.11 -0.01
CA ASP A 272 20.90 12.24 -0.82
C ASP A 272 21.36 12.20 -2.28
N TYR A 273 21.74 13.34 -2.84
CA TYR A 273 22.26 13.40 -4.22
C TYR A 273 23.58 12.66 -4.35
N LEU A 274 24.48 12.81 -3.39
CA LEU A 274 25.78 12.14 -3.47
C LEU A 274 25.65 10.61 -3.46
N VAL A 275 24.76 10.06 -2.59
CA VAL A 275 24.53 8.61 -2.61
C VAL A 275 23.83 8.17 -3.91
N ARG A 276 22.89 8.99 -4.43
CA ARG A 276 22.20 8.68 -5.70
C ARG A 276 23.16 8.67 -6.88
N ILE A 277 24.12 9.61 -6.94
CA ILE A 277 25.19 9.63 -7.94
C ILE A 277 26.02 8.33 -7.88
N GLY A 278 26.36 7.89 -6.67
CA GLY A 278 27.11 6.63 -6.46
C GLY A 278 26.31 5.42 -6.98
N GLU A 279 25.02 5.32 -6.66
CA GLU A 279 24.14 4.26 -7.14
C GLU A 279 24.04 4.22 -8.67
N LEU A 280 23.76 5.38 -9.28
CA LEU A 280 23.61 5.48 -10.73
C LEU A 280 24.92 5.17 -11.45
N THR A 281 26.04 5.57 -10.88
CA THR A 281 27.37 5.25 -11.40
C THR A 281 27.63 3.73 -11.30
N MET A 282 27.14 3.07 -10.23
CA MET A 282 27.21 1.62 -10.05
C MET A 282 26.36 0.91 -11.11
N LEU A 283 25.10 1.33 -11.29
CA LEU A 283 24.17 0.79 -12.30
C LEU A 283 24.70 0.96 -13.74
N ALA A 284 25.46 2.01 -13.98
CA ALA A 284 26.13 2.24 -15.26
C ALA A 284 27.36 1.36 -15.50
N GLY A 285 27.69 0.46 -14.57
CA GLY A 285 28.85 -0.43 -14.66
C GLY A 285 30.20 0.22 -14.32
N ARG A 286 30.22 1.49 -13.90
CA ARG A 286 31.43 2.20 -13.49
C ARG A 286 31.77 1.96 -12.01
N HIS A 287 31.96 0.70 -11.66
CA HIS A 287 32.04 0.23 -10.27
C HIS A 287 33.14 0.92 -9.46
N ALA A 288 34.32 1.12 -10.06
CA ALA A 288 35.47 1.73 -9.36
C ALA A 288 35.12 3.19 -8.93
N ASP A 289 34.54 3.96 -9.82
CA ASP A 289 34.17 5.35 -9.55
C ASP A 289 33.02 5.41 -8.52
N ALA A 290 32.05 4.52 -8.67
CA ALA A 290 30.91 4.41 -7.75
C ALA A 290 31.36 4.10 -6.31
N ILE A 291 32.29 3.15 -6.15
CA ILE A 291 32.85 2.80 -4.83
C ILE A 291 33.50 4.01 -4.18
N VAL A 292 34.29 4.81 -4.93
CA VAL A 292 34.92 6.03 -4.40
C VAL A 292 33.85 7.03 -3.92
N ILE A 293 32.78 7.23 -4.70
CA ILE A 293 31.70 8.15 -4.35
C ILE A 293 30.97 7.66 -3.10
N LEU A 294 30.61 6.37 -3.04
CA LEU A 294 29.91 5.78 -1.89
C LEU A 294 30.78 5.79 -0.62
N GLN A 295 32.08 5.54 -0.75
CA GLN A 295 33.01 5.69 0.39
C GLN A 295 33.10 7.13 0.89
N LYS A 296 33.06 8.11 -0.02
CA LYS A 296 32.97 9.53 0.35
C LYS A 296 31.72 9.81 1.18
N VAL A 297 30.55 9.29 0.76
CA VAL A 297 29.30 9.40 1.56
C VAL A 297 29.52 8.88 2.98
N ASN A 298 30.10 7.69 3.12
CA ASN A 298 30.34 7.06 4.41
C ASN A 298 31.29 7.85 5.33
N THR A 299 32.21 8.59 4.73
CA THR A 299 33.19 9.42 5.46
C THR A 299 32.60 10.76 5.87
N GLU A 300 31.86 11.41 4.98
CA GLU A 300 31.31 12.76 5.20
C GLU A 300 30.04 12.75 6.04
N TYR A 301 29.23 11.68 5.93
CA TYR A 301 27.92 11.59 6.61
C TYR A 301 27.78 10.31 7.48
N PRO A 302 28.74 10.03 8.39
CA PRO A 302 28.72 8.80 9.18
C PRO A 302 27.48 8.73 10.08
N ARG A 303 26.96 7.53 10.33
CA ARG A 303 25.81 7.25 11.20
C ARG A 303 24.50 7.93 10.76
N THR A 304 24.36 8.15 9.48
CA THR A 304 23.16 8.69 8.85
C THR A 304 22.45 7.63 8.02
N GLU A 305 21.23 7.93 7.59
CA GLU A 305 20.48 7.08 6.68
C GLU A 305 21.16 6.96 5.31
N VAL A 306 21.75 8.06 4.81
CA VAL A 306 22.48 8.03 3.54
C VAL A 306 23.75 7.17 3.61
N ALA A 307 24.43 7.14 4.75
CA ALA A 307 25.54 6.21 4.96
C ALA A 307 25.06 4.76 5.02
N SER A 308 23.93 4.49 5.68
CA SER A 308 23.31 3.17 5.68
C SER A 308 23.00 2.71 4.26
N ARG A 309 22.37 3.56 3.45
CA ARG A 309 22.07 3.30 2.03
C ARG A 309 23.33 3.06 1.20
N SER A 310 24.36 3.88 1.42
CA SER A 310 25.66 3.72 0.74
C SER A 310 26.34 2.38 1.06
N TYR A 311 26.38 1.99 2.34
CA TYR A 311 26.92 0.68 2.73
C TYR A 311 26.07 -0.48 2.20
N PHE A 312 24.74 -0.32 2.14
CA PHE A 312 23.88 -1.31 1.52
C PHE A 312 24.26 -1.53 0.05
N CYS A 313 24.44 -0.45 -0.74
CA CYS A 313 24.85 -0.54 -2.14
C CYS A 313 26.21 -1.22 -2.31
N LEU A 314 27.16 -0.96 -1.42
CA LEU A 314 28.46 -1.64 -1.44
C LEU A 314 28.32 -3.13 -1.10
N GLY A 315 27.46 -3.47 -0.14
CA GLY A 315 27.16 -4.85 0.22
C GLY A 315 26.49 -5.61 -0.92
N ASP A 316 25.52 -4.97 -1.59
CA ASP A 316 24.81 -5.52 -2.75
C ASP A 316 25.78 -5.79 -3.93
N TYR A 317 26.71 -4.88 -4.17
CA TYR A 317 27.76 -5.06 -5.18
C TYR A 317 28.68 -6.24 -4.88
N GLU A 318 29.16 -6.39 -3.63
CA GLU A 318 29.99 -7.52 -3.24
C GLU A 318 29.21 -8.84 -3.30
N GLN A 319 27.93 -8.82 -2.94
CA GLN A 319 27.07 -10.01 -2.99
C GLN A 319 26.82 -10.47 -4.43
N HIS A 320 26.33 -9.60 -5.31
CA HIS A 320 25.81 -9.99 -6.62
C HIS A 320 26.83 -9.92 -7.76
N GLN A 321 27.78 -8.97 -7.70
CA GLN A 321 28.76 -8.78 -8.77
C GLN A 321 30.10 -9.48 -8.49
N LYS A 322 30.53 -9.45 -7.24
CA LYS A 322 31.79 -10.08 -6.81
C LYS A 322 31.61 -11.48 -6.24
N ILE A 323 30.39 -11.79 -5.77
CA ILE A 323 30.06 -13.05 -5.07
C ILE A 323 31.00 -13.26 -3.85
N ASP A 324 31.44 -12.15 -3.23
CA ASP A 324 32.23 -12.11 -2.00
C ASP A 324 31.30 -11.91 -0.80
N TYR A 325 30.71 -13.00 -0.33
CA TYR A 325 29.73 -12.96 0.75
C TYR A 325 30.31 -12.51 2.09
N ASP A 326 31.59 -12.75 2.34
CA ASP A 326 32.25 -12.32 3.57
C ASP A 326 32.37 -10.79 3.61
N LYS A 327 32.77 -10.16 2.50
CA LYS A 327 32.77 -8.70 2.41
C LYS A 327 31.37 -8.11 2.39
N ALA A 328 30.41 -8.75 1.71
CA ALA A 328 29.02 -8.32 1.72
C ALA A 328 28.47 -8.26 3.15
N VAL A 329 28.74 -9.27 3.98
CA VAL A 329 28.39 -9.30 5.40
C VAL A 329 28.96 -8.10 6.16
N VAL A 330 30.22 -7.72 5.91
CA VAL A 330 30.86 -6.56 6.55
C VAL A 330 30.17 -5.25 6.18
N TYR A 331 29.84 -5.07 4.90
CA TYR A 331 29.16 -3.88 4.44
C TYR A 331 27.72 -3.80 4.95
N TYR A 332 26.97 -4.90 4.93
CA TYR A 332 25.61 -4.94 5.49
C TYR A 332 25.60 -4.71 7.01
N ASP A 333 26.60 -5.21 7.73
CA ASP A 333 26.75 -4.92 9.16
C ASP A 333 27.01 -3.42 9.40
N SER A 334 27.87 -2.81 8.58
CA SER A 334 28.16 -1.37 8.60
C SER A 334 26.93 -0.53 8.28
N SER A 335 26.11 -0.97 7.31
CA SER A 335 24.83 -0.34 6.98
C SER A 335 23.86 -0.37 8.17
N PHE A 336 23.66 -1.53 8.78
CA PHE A 336 22.82 -1.69 9.97
C PHE A 336 23.28 -0.82 11.14
N ILE A 337 24.59 -0.79 11.42
CA ILE A 337 25.16 0.02 12.51
C ILE A 337 25.00 1.52 12.22
N SER A 338 25.07 1.94 10.97
CA SER A 338 24.93 3.34 10.60
C SER A 338 23.55 3.90 10.93
N ARG A 339 22.47 3.13 10.68
CA ARG A 339 21.12 3.53 11.03
C ARG A 339 20.19 2.31 11.16
N THR A 340 20.00 1.82 12.38
CA THR A 340 19.24 0.59 12.65
C THR A 340 17.75 0.65 12.31
N ILE A 341 17.14 1.85 12.35
CA ILE A 341 15.68 2.02 12.22
C ILE A 341 15.26 2.31 10.76
N CYS A 342 16.19 2.69 9.87
CA CYS A 342 15.86 2.98 8.48
C CYS A 342 15.67 1.70 7.64
N LYS A 343 14.97 1.84 6.51
CA LYS A 343 14.74 0.74 5.55
C LYS A 343 16.02 -0.01 5.20
N TRP A 344 17.08 0.71 4.83
CA TRP A 344 18.35 0.14 4.40
C TRP A 344 19.07 -0.65 5.50
N GLY A 345 19.03 -0.13 6.73
CA GLY A 345 19.60 -0.81 7.89
C GLY A 345 18.86 -2.12 8.21
N GLN A 346 17.54 -2.12 8.15
CA GLN A 346 16.73 -3.30 8.40
C GLN A 346 16.93 -4.38 7.34
N GLU A 347 16.89 -4.00 6.06
CA GLU A 347 17.15 -4.92 4.96
C GLU A 347 18.58 -5.47 4.99
N SER A 348 19.56 -4.62 5.32
CA SER A 348 20.94 -5.05 5.52
C SER A 348 21.10 -6.09 6.63
N ARG A 349 20.37 -5.93 7.74
CA ARG A 349 20.36 -6.92 8.83
C ARG A 349 19.84 -8.27 8.33
N GLU A 350 18.75 -8.28 7.60
CA GLU A 350 18.18 -9.53 7.08
C GLU A 350 19.13 -10.23 6.10
N ARG A 351 19.68 -9.48 5.13
CA ARG A 351 20.65 -10.02 4.17
C ARG A 351 21.93 -10.51 4.85
N ARG A 352 22.45 -9.73 5.80
CA ARG A 352 23.63 -10.12 6.60
C ARG A 352 23.39 -11.44 7.33
N ASP A 353 22.26 -11.56 8.01
CA ASP A 353 21.94 -12.75 8.80
C ASP A 353 21.71 -13.97 7.89
N ALA A 354 21.09 -13.78 6.72
CA ALA A 354 20.97 -14.81 5.70
C ALA A 354 22.34 -15.25 5.14
N LEU A 355 23.21 -14.30 4.80
CA LEU A 355 24.55 -14.61 4.31
C LEU A 355 25.40 -15.32 5.36
N LYS A 356 25.32 -14.92 6.63
CA LYS A 356 26.01 -15.64 7.73
C LYS A 356 25.54 -17.09 7.85
N ARG A 357 24.23 -17.35 7.72
CA ARG A 357 23.68 -18.71 7.69
C ARG A 357 24.17 -19.48 6.46
N LEU A 358 24.13 -18.86 5.29
CA LEU A 358 24.63 -19.45 4.04
C LEU A 358 26.10 -19.88 4.16
N ILE A 359 26.97 -18.98 4.66
CA ILE A 359 28.40 -19.25 4.86
C ILE A 359 28.59 -20.42 5.84
N ALA A 360 27.83 -20.44 6.96
CA ALA A 360 27.90 -21.52 7.94
C ALA A 360 27.48 -22.87 7.34
N MET A 361 26.39 -22.92 6.58
CA MET A 361 25.90 -24.12 5.91
C MET A 361 26.89 -24.62 4.85
N ARG A 362 27.46 -23.73 4.04
CA ARG A 362 28.49 -24.09 3.06
C ARG A 362 29.70 -24.71 3.74
N ASN A 363 30.20 -24.08 4.81
CA ASN A 363 31.34 -24.58 5.56
C ASN A 363 31.06 -25.93 6.22
N GLN A 364 29.84 -26.19 6.65
CA GLN A 364 29.41 -27.48 7.19
C GLN A 364 29.34 -28.53 6.09
N ASN A 365 28.72 -28.23 4.94
CA ASN A 365 28.65 -29.15 3.80
C ASN A 365 30.05 -29.52 3.28
N ASP A 366 30.98 -28.57 3.24
CA ASP A 366 32.38 -28.82 2.82
C ASP A 366 33.12 -29.71 3.81
N LYS A 367 32.80 -29.67 5.11
CA LYS A 367 33.35 -30.60 6.10
C LYS A 367 32.75 -31.99 5.94
N GLU A 368 31.41 -32.08 5.82
CA GLU A 368 30.70 -33.37 5.67
C GLU A 368 31.12 -34.10 4.39
N ARG A 369 31.39 -33.40 3.29
CA ARG A 369 31.94 -33.98 2.05
C ARG A 369 33.35 -34.57 2.21
N LYS A 370 34.11 -34.11 3.18
CA LYS A 370 35.46 -34.61 3.48
C LYS A 370 35.46 -35.78 4.44
N ASP A 371 34.36 -36.01 5.12
CA ASP A 371 34.24 -37.14 6.05
C ASP A 371 34.00 -38.47 5.29
N SER A 372 34.50 -39.55 5.83
CA SER A 372 34.50 -40.85 5.17
C SER A 372 33.11 -41.51 5.02
N ILE A 373 32.08 -40.98 5.71
CA ILE A 373 30.70 -41.41 5.64
C ILE A 373 29.82 -40.13 5.65
N PRO A 374 29.52 -39.56 4.47
CA PRO A 374 28.66 -38.37 4.39
C PRO A 374 27.25 -38.69 4.86
N ASN A 375 26.67 -37.83 5.73
CA ASN A 375 25.25 -37.88 6.02
C ASN A 375 24.44 -37.29 4.85
N VAL A 376 24.05 -38.13 3.90
CA VAL A 376 23.40 -37.72 2.65
C VAL A 376 22.09 -36.95 2.91
N ASP A 377 21.33 -37.33 3.94
CA ASP A 377 20.08 -36.66 4.28
C ASP A 377 20.28 -35.22 4.77
N ASN A 378 21.29 -34.98 5.60
CA ASN A 378 21.64 -33.62 6.05
C ASN A 378 22.12 -32.76 4.91
N PHE A 379 22.88 -33.33 3.97
CA PHE A 379 23.35 -32.61 2.79
C PHE A 379 22.18 -32.10 1.94
N PHE A 380 21.22 -32.95 1.59
CA PHE A 380 20.08 -32.53 0.77
C PHE A 380 19.18 -31.55 1.51
N ARG A 381 18.96 -31.72 2.82
CA ARG A 381 18.22 -30.75 3.63
C ARG A 381 18.90 -29.37 3.60
N SER A 382 20.22 -29.33 3.70
CA SER A 382 20.95 -28.07 3.65
C SER A 382 20.94 -27.41 2.27
N GLU A 383 20.98 -28.17 1.16
CA GLU A 383 20.85 -27.61 -0.19
C GLU A 383 19.47 -26.96 -0.43
N PHE A 384 18.37 -27.55 0.08
CA PHE A 384 17.06 -26.90 0.06
C PHE A 384 17.04 -25.62 0.88
N LEU A 385 17.55 -25.63 2.10
CA LEU A 385 17.61 -24.41 2.94
C LEU A 385 18.48 -23.33 2.30
N ILE A 386 19.55 -23.71 1.62
CA ILE A 386 20.39 -22.78 0.86
C ILE A 386 19.61 -22.20 -0.32
N ALA A 387 18.84 -23.02 -1.05
CA ALA A 387 17.99 -22.55 -2.15
C ALA A 387 16.93 -21.56 -1.65
N GLU A 388 16.28 -21.86 -0.54
CA GLU A 388 15.32 -20.96 0.13
C GLU A 388 15.96 -19.62 0.55
N LEU A 389 17.16 -19.65 1.13
CA LEU A 389 17.90 -18.43 1.49
C LEU A 389 18.20 -17.58 0.26
N PHE A 390 18.63 -18.19 -0.84
CA PHE A 390 18.88 -17.47 -2.08
C PHE A 390 17.60 -16.84 -2.64
N LEU A 391 16.49 -17.57 -2.64
CA LEU A 391 15.23 -17.11 -3.20
C LEU A 391 14.58 -16.01 -2.35
N PHE A 392 14.34 -16.30 -1.06
CA PHE A 392 13.48 -15.47 -0.21
C PHE A 392 14.22 -14.36 0.54
N LYS A 393 15.54 -14.50 0.75
CA LYS A 393 16.30 -13.55 1.58
C LYS A 393 17.40 -12.81 0.83
N LEU A 394 17.94 -13.42 -0.21
CA LEU A 394 19.07 -12.87 -0.96
C LEU A 394 18.68 -12.37 -2.35
N SER A 395 17.46 -12.71 -2.82
CA SER A 395 16.95 -12.34 -4.16
C SER A 395 17.85 -12.84 -5.31
N GLU A 396 18.49 -13.99 -5.12
CA GLU A 396 19.40 -14.63 -6.08
C GLU A 396 18.73 -15.87 -6.73
N VAL A 397 17.77 -15.63 -7.63
CA VAL A 397 16.93 -16.67 -8.24
C VAL A 397 17.77 -17.73 -8.96
N ASP A 398 18.76 -17.35 -9.75
CA ASP A 398 19.62 -18.28 -10.48
C ASP A 398 20.45 -19.18 -9.55
N SER A 399 20.91 -18.61 -8.43
CA SER A 399 21.62 -19.37 -7.39
C SER A 399 20.70 -20.39 -6.73
N ALA A 400 19.42 -20.05 -6.48
CA ALA A 400 18.43 -20.96 -5.94
C ALA A 400 18.15 -22.12 -6.90
N ILE A 401 17.91 -21.84 -8.18
CA ILE A 401 17.71 -22.87 -9.22
C ILE A 401 18.92 -23.81 -9.29
N THR A 402 20.14 -23.26 -9.27
CA THR A 402 21.36 -24.08 -9.27
C THR A 402 21.42 -25.05 -8.10
N ARG A 403 20.95 -24.65 -6.90
CA ARG A 403 20.88 -25.53 -5.73
C ARG A 403 19.83 -26.62 -5.87
N LEU A 404 18.67 -26.28 -6.41
CA LEU A 404 17.62 -27.26 -6.71
C LEU A 404 18.10 -28.25 -7.77
N ASP A 405 18.80 -27.81 -8.81
CA ASP A 405 19.37 -28.68 -9.82
C ASP A 405 20.41 -29.65 -9.25
N ASN A 406 21.22 -29.21 -8.27
CA ASN A 406 22.14 -30.11 -7.57
C ASN A 406 21.38 -31.22 -6.81
N VAL A 407 20.26 -30.88 -6.16
CA VAL A 407 19.40 -31.89 -5.50
C VAL A 407 18.83 -32.87 -6.51
N ILE A 408 18.31 -32.39 -7.64
CA ILE A 408 17.73 -33.20 -8.71
C ILE A 408 18.78 -34.17 -9.27
N LYS A 409 20.00 -33.72 -9.47
CA LYS A 409 21.08 -34.49 -10.07
C LYS A 409 21.70 -35.52 -9.11
N ASP A 410 21.95 -35.08 -7.87
CA ASP A 410 22.81 -35.83 -6.93
C ASP A 410 21.98 -36.70 -5.96
N SER A 411 20.65 -36.53 -5.88
CA SER A 411 19.79 -37.31 -4.99
C SER A 411 19.38 -38.63 -5.63
N GLY A 412 19.60 -39.74 -4.91
CA GLY A 412 19.02 -41.05 -5.24
C GLY A 412 17.59 -41.23 -4.70
N ASP A 413 17.06 -40.25 -3.94
CA ASP A 413 15.73 -40.31 -3.33
C ASP A 413 14.70 -39.61 -4.22
N SER A 414 13.78 -40.42 -4.77
CA SER A 414 12.76 -39.91 -5.70
C SER A 414 11.84 -38.84 -5.10
N ALA A 415 11.57 -38.88 -3.79
CA ALA A 415 10.72 -37.89 -3.13
C ALA A 415 11.40 -36.51 -3.02
N LYS A 416 12.70 -36.51 -2.72
CA LYS A 416 13.52 -35.26 -2.68
C LYS A 416 13.69 -34.68 -4.06
N VAL A 417 13.94 -35.53 -5.07
CA VAL A 417 14.00 -35.11 -6.48
C VAL A 417 12.71 -34.44 -6.91
N LEU A 418 11.56 -35.08 -6.65
CA LEU A 418 10.27 -34.57 -7.03
C LEU A 418 9.98 -33.20 -6.36
N ARG A 419 10.28 -33.07 -5.06
CA ARG A 419 10.15 -31.81 -4.33
C ARG A 419 11.00 -30.72 -4.97
N ALA A 420 12.23 -31.03 -5.38
CA ALA A 420 13.14 -30.06 -6.01
C ALA A 420 12.66 -29.64 -7.41
N ILE A 421 12.12 -30.60 -8.20
CA ILE A 421 11.53 -30.31 -9.51
C ILE A 421 10.32 -29.38 -9.36
N TYR A 422 9.42 -29.66 -8.41
CA TYR A 422 8.25 -28.81 -8.16
C TYR A 422 8.66 -27.41 -7.68
N ALA A 423 9.60 -27.32 -6.73
CA ALA A 423 10.12 -26.04 -6.27
C ALA A 423 10.75 -25.23 -7.42
N LYS A 424 11.43 -25.91 -8.36
CA LYS A 424 11.99 -25.26 -9.55
C LYS A 424 10.90 -24.71 -10.47
N ALA A 425 9.81 -25.47 -10.71
CA ALA A 425 8.66 -25.00 -11.48
C ALA A 425 8.05 -23.74 -10.86
N PHE A 426 7.85 -23.74 -9.54
CA PHE A 426 7.35 -22.60 -8.78
C PHE A 426 8.24 -21.37 -8.94
N VAL A 427 9.57 -21.53 -8.94
CA VAL A 427 10.51 -20.42 -9.15
C VAL A 427 10.39 -19.83 -10.55
N TYR A 428 10.20 -20.65 -11.58
CA TYR A 428 9.99 -20.14 -12.94
C TYR A 428 8.68 -19.37 -13.07
N ASP A 429 7.60 -19.87 -12.45
CA ASP A 429 6.27 -19.28 -12.51
C ASP A 429 6.23 -17.92 -11.77
N GLU A 430 6.55 -17.94 -10.48
CA GLU A 430 6.33 -16.80 -9.59
C GLU A 430 7.47 -15.77 -9.58
N TYR A 431 8.72 -16.18 -9.80
CA TYR A 431 9.88 -15.29 -9.66
C TYR A 431 10.50 -14.88 -10.98
N LEU A 432 10.56 -15.77 -11.97
CA LEU A 432 11.07 -15.45 -13.29
C LEU A 432 9.98 -14.97 -14.24
N HIS A 433 8.70 -15.16 -13.86
CA HIS A 433 7.55 -14.88 -14.72
C HIS A 433 7.67 -15.50 -16.11
N ASP A 434 8.15 -16.75 -16.12
CA ASP A 434 8.29 -17.59 -17.31
C ASP A 434 7.32 -18.78 -17.22
N PRO A 435 6.03 -18.52 -17.53
CA PRO A 435 4.99 -19.55 -17.45
C PRO A 435 5.22 -20.70 -18.43
N ASP A 436 5.88 -20.48 -19.54
CA ASP A 436 6.16 -21.53 -20.53
C ASP A 436 7.13 -22.57 -19.98
N ALA A 437 8.22 -22.12 -19.33
CA ALA A 437 9.18 -22.99 -18.69
C ALA A 437 8.57 -23.71 -17.47
N ALA A 438 7.73 -23.03 -16.69
CA ALA A 438 7.00 -23.64 -15.57
C ALA A 438 6.03 -24.72 -16.05
N GLU A 439 5.28 -24.45 -17.14
CA GLU A 439 4.33 -25.40 -17.76
C GLU A 439 5.01 -26.70 -18.18
N GLU A 440 6.19 -26.62 -18.82
CA GLU A 440 6.97 -27.79 -19.21
C GLU A 440 7.33 -28.66 -18.00
N ILE A 441 7.79 -28.06 -16.91
CA ILE A 441 8.16 -28.76 -15.69
C ILE A 441 6.91 -29.36 -14.99
N TYR A 442 5.79 -28.61 -14.92
CA TYR A 442 4.54 -29.14 -14.35
C TYR A 442 4.02 -30.35 -15.16
N LYS A 443 4.09 -30.31 -16.49
CA LYS A 443 3.72 -31.46 -17.35
C LYS A 443 4.63 -32.65 -17.10
N GLU A 444 5.93 -32.45 -16.94
CA GLU A 444 6.86 -33.52 -16.58
C GLU A 444 6.50 -34.19 -15.24
N ILE A 445 6.11 -33.41 -14.22
CA ILE A 445 5.68 -33.92 -12.92
C ILE A 445 4.42 -34.76 -13.07
N ILE A 446 3.42 -34.28 -13.81
CA ILE A 446 2.15 -34.99 -14.04
C ILE A 446 2.38 -36.30 -14.75
N GLU A 447 3.25 -36.35 -15.76
CA GLU A 447 3.54 -37.55 -16.54
C GLU A 447 4.35 -38.58 -15.76
N LYS A 448 5.40 -38.16 -15.06
CA LYS A 448 6.33 -39.06 -14.38
C LYS A 448 5.89 -39.48 -12.99
N TYR A 449 5.05 -38.68 -12.32
CA TYR A 449 4.68 -38.86 -10.92
C TYR A 449 3.16 -38.68 -10.67
N PRO A 450 2.27 -39.30 -11.47
CA PRO A 450 0.83 -38.97 -11.53
C PRO A 450 0.08 -39.13 -10.20
N ASP A 451 0.52 -40.03 -9.31
CA ASP A 451 -0.16 -40.33 -8.06
C ASP A 451 0.29 -39.49 -6.87
N THR A 452 1.10 -38.47 -7.11
CA THR A 452 1.67 -37.60 -6.05
C THR A 452 0.86 -36.33 -5.83
N GLU A 453 0.97 -35.74 -4.63
CA GLU A 453 0.40 -34.44 -4.34
C GLU A 453 0.97 -33.36 -5.25
N TYR A 454 2.26 -33.43 -5.57
CA TYR A 454 2.90 -32.47 -6.48
C TYR A 454 2.31 -32.53 -7.90
N ALA A 455 1.91 -33.70 -8.38
CA ALA A 455 1.25 -33.81 -9.67
C ALA A 455 -0.16 -33.20 -9.64
N LYS A 456 -0.91 -33.35 -8.55
CA LYS A 456 -2.23 -32.73 -8.38
C LYS A 456 -2.10 -31.21 -8.34
N GLN A 457 -1.10 -30.68 -7.63
CA GLN A 457 -0.84 -29.26 -7.55
C GLN A 457 -0.36 -28.68 -8.88
N ALA A 458 0.49 -29.41 -9.61
CA ALA A 458 0.89 -29.06 -10.97
C ALA A 458 -0.32 -29.01 -11.93
N GLN A 459 -1.27 -29.95 -11.82
CA GLN A 459 -2.53 -29.90 -12.57
C GLN A 459 -3.37 -28.66 -12.24
N ALA A 460 -3.46 -28.30 -10.95
CA ALA A 460 -4.18 -27.10 -10.51
C ALA A 460 -3.52 -25.82 -11.09
N ASN A 461 -2.19 -25.72 -11.02
CA ASN A 461 -1.45 -24.57 -11.55
C ASN A 461 -1.63 -24.42 -13.08
N LEU A 462 -1.81 -25.53 -13.80
CA LEU A 462 -2.11 -25.53 -15.24
C LEU A 462 -3.61 -25.33 -15.56
N GLY A 463 -4.46 -25.05 -14.55
CA GLY A 463 -5.90 -24.92 -14.76
C GLY A 463 -6.60 -26.20 -15.23
N MET A 464 -5.95 -27.36 -15.09
CA MET A 464 -6.52 -28.65 -15.41
C MET A 464 -7.55 -29.06 -14.35
N ARG A 465 -8.59 -29.81 -14.72
CA ARG A 465 -9.48 -30.41 -13.73
C ARG A 465 -8.67 -31.40 -12.88
N VAL A 466 -8.43 -31.00 -11.63
CA VAL A 466 -7.80 -31.88 -10.64
C VAL A 466 -8.70 -33.11 -10.49
N THR A 467 -8.15 -34.28 -10.74
CA THR A 467 -8.83 -35.55 -10.47
C THR A 467 -9.26 -35.56 -9.01
N LEU A 468 -10.54 -35.89 -8.77
CA LEU A 468 -11.23 -35.88 -7.48
C LEU A 468 -10.26 -36.17 -6.32
N LYS A 469 -10.26 -35.33 -5.30
CA LYS A 469 -9.57 -35.58 -4.03
C LYS A 469 -9.79 -37.04 -3.63
N THR A 470 -8.73 -37.74 -3.29
CA THR A 470 -8.88 -39.09 -2.77
C THR A 470 -9.72 -39.05 -1.50
N ARG A 471 -10.31 -40.19 -1.13
CA ARG A 471 -11.07 -40.31 0.12
C ARG A 471 -10.20 -39.97 1.35
N GLU A 472 -8.89 -40.22 1.28
CA GLU A 472 -7.90 -39.82 2.27
C GLU A 472 -7.72 -38.29 2.33
N ASP A 473 -7.61 -37.59 1.18
CA ASP A 473 -7.46 -36.14 1.12
C ASP A 473 -8.67 -35.41 1.71
N VAL A 474 -9.87 -35.85 1.37
CA VAL A 474 -11.11 -35.31 1.93
C VAL A 474 -11.15 -35.51 3.45
N ALA A 475 -10.72 -36.67 3.92
CA ALA A 475 -10.66 -36.96 5.35
C ALA A 475 -9.63 -36.08 6.07
N LYS A 476 -8.47 -35.83 5.44
CA LYS A 476 -7.42 -35.00 5.98
C LYS A 476 -7.89 -33.52 6.12
N ASP A 477 -8.51 -32.96 5.08
CA ASP A 477 -9.04 -31.61 5.13
C ASP A 477 -10.05 -31.43 6.27
N ARG A 478 -10.97 -32.36 6.41
CA ARG A 478 -11.95 -32.33 7.52
C ARG A 478 -11.30 -32.54 8.89
N TYR A 479 -10.20 -33.27 8.96
CA TYR A 479 -9.45 -33.41 10.19
C TYR A 479 -8.83 -32.07 10.59
N MET A 480 -8.21 -31.33 9.66
CA MET A 480 -7.64 -30.03 9.91
C MET A 480 -8.70 -29.02 10.38
N GLU A 481 -9.91 -29.04 9.80
CA GLU A 481 -11.04 -28.24 10.25
C GLU A 481 -11.43 -28.55 11.70
N ALA A 482 -11.55 -29.83 12.04
CA ALA A 482 -11.85 -30.29 13.40
C ALA A 482 -10.74 -29.91 14.40
N GLU A 483 -9.48 -30.04 13.99
CA GLU A 483 -8.30 -29.67 14.79
C GLU A 483 -8.23 -28.17 15.05
N SER A 484 -8.55 -27.34 14.06
CA SER A 484 -8.60 -25.88 14.25
C SER A 484 -9.65 -25.50 15.30
N LEU A 485 -10.84 -26.12 15.26
CA LEU A 485 -11.88 -25.91 16.28
C LEU A 485 -11.41 -26.35 17.68
N TRP A 486 -10.68 -27.46 17.75
CA TRP A 486 -10.08 -27.93 19.00
C TRP A 486 -9.03 -26.99 19.54
N THR A 487 -8.19 -26.43 18.69
CA THR A 487 -7.16 -25.45 19.05
C THR A 487 -7.79 -24.18 19.61
N VAL A 488 -8.79 -23.62 18.90
CA VAL A 488 -9.56 -22.47 19.39
C VAL A 488 -10.14 -22.75 20.79
N ALA A 489 -10.75 -23.93 20.99
CA ALA A 489 -11.28 -24.30 22.30
C ALA A 489 -10.19 -24.36 23.40
N SER A 490 -8.99 -24.83 23.04
CA SER A 490 -7.86 -24.95 23.99
C SER A 490 -7.25 -23.62 24.40
N GLU A 491 -7.37 -22.58 23.57
CA GLU A 491 -6.84 -21.23 23.80
C GLU A 491 -7.84 -20.32 24.52
N MET A 492 -9.11 -20.72 24.64
CA MET A 492 -10.13 -19.91 25.31
C MET A 492 -9.83 -19.71 26.80
N PRO A 493 -10.11 -18.50 27.37
CA PRO A 493 -9.92 -18.21 28.78
C PRO A 493 -10.77 -19.11 29.68
N LEU A 494 -10.17 -19.67 30.73
CA LEU A 494 -10.81 -20.62 31.65
C LEU A 494 -11.92 -20.03 32.54
N ASP A 495 -12.09 -18.71 32.55
CA ASP A 495 -13.18 -18.02 33.24
C ASP A 495 -14.53 -18.11 32.50
N GLN A 496 -14.50 -18.53 31.22
CA GLN A 496 -15.69 -18.75 30.37
C GLN A 496 -15.98 -20.24 30.15
N MET A 497 -16.06 -21.02 31.21
CA MET A 497 -16.10 -22.48 31.17
C MET A 497 -17.23 -23.07 30.30
N GLU A 498 -18.43 -22.48 30.29
CA GLU A 498 -19.56 -22.95 29.46
C GLU A 498 -19.29 -22.78 27.96
N LEU A 499 -18.60 -21.70 27.55
CA LEU A 499 -18.18 -21.48 26.15
C LEU A 499 -17.07 -22.44 25.75
N VAL A 500 -16.11 -22.68 26.65
CA VAL A 500 -15.01 -23.64 26.42
C VAL A 500 -15.56 -25.05 26.22
N ASP A 501 -16.49 -25.49 27.06
CA ASP A 501 -17.14 -26.80 26.92
C ASP A 501 -17.96 -26.94 25.64
N SER A 502 -18.66 -25.86 25.26
CA SER A 502 -19.40 -25.79 23.98
C SER A 502 -18.44 -25.92 22.79
N ALA A 503 -17.30 -25.24 22.82
CA ALA A 503 -16.30 -25.27 21.77
C ALA A 503 -15.65 -26.66 21.62
N TYR A 504 -15.25 -27.29 22.71
CA TYR A 504 -14.76 -28.67 22.67
C TYR A 504 -15.83 -29.67 22.21
N THR A 505 -17.08 -29.48 22.60
CA THR A 505 -18.19 -30.31 22.12
C THR A 505 -18.39 -30.14 20.60
N HIS A 506 -18.26 -28.93 20.11
CA HIS A 506 -18.33 -28.67 18.67
C HIS A 506 -17.21 -29.41 17.91
N ALA A 507 -15.96 -29.26 18.32
CA ALA A 507 -14.83 -29.97 17.74
C ALA A 507 -15.02 -31.53 17.80
N PHE A 508 -15.55 -32.04 18.90
CA PHE A 508 -15.86 -33.47 19.05
C PHE A 508 -16.86 -33.98 18.00
N VAL A 509 -17.90 -33.21 17.70
CA VAL A 509 -18.89 -33.58 16.67
C VAL A 509 -18.22 -33.77 15.31
N TYR A 510 -17.30 -32.88 14.96
CA TYR A 510 -16.51 -32.98 13.72
C TYR A 510 -15.63 -34.24 13.70
N PHE A 511 -14.90 -34.54 14.80
CA PHE A 511 -14.08 -35.74 14.90
C PHE A 511 -14.94 -37.03 14.85
N ASP A 512 -16.10 -37.02 15.51
CA ASP A 512 -17.00 -38.19 15.51
C ASP A 512 -17.58 -38.44 14.11
N SER A 513 -18.00 -37.39 13.41
CA SER A 513 -18.49 -37.50 12.03
C SER A 513 -17.40 -37.95 11.06
N LEU A 514 -16.20 -37.41 11.21
CA LEU A 514 -15.05 -37.77 10.38
C LEU A 514 -14.71 -39.28 10.51
N TYR A 515 -14.64 -39.79 11.73
CA TYR A 515 -14.39 -41.20 11.94
C TYR A 515 -15.50 -42.09 11.36
N ARG A 516 -16.76 -41.71 11.50
CA ARG A 516 -17.88 -42.50 10.97
C ARG A 516 -17.87 -42.59 9.45
N GLU A 517 -17.47 -41.51 8.78
CA GLU A 517 -17.48 -41.42 7.31
C GLU A 517 -16.21 -42.04 6.69
N PHE A 518 -15.06 -41.90 7.37
CA PHE A 518 -13.74 -42.29 6.86
C PHE A 518 -12.95 -43.19 7.85
N PRO A 519 -13.52 -44.30 8.35
CA PRO A 519 -12.87 -45.09 9.39
C PRO A 519 -11.57 -45.78 8.93
N GLU A 520 -11.40 -45.96 7.62
CA GLU A 520 -10.24 -46.62 7.01
C GLU A 520 -9.07 -45.66 6.76
N THR A 521 -9.29 -44.34 6.82
CA THR A 521 -8.28 -43.34 6.53
C THR A 521 -7.41 -43.03 7.75
N GLN A 522 -6.21 -42.52 7.50
CA GLN A 522 -5.30 -42.13 8.58
C GLN A 522 -5.90 -41.00 9.42
N ALA A 523 -6.53 -40.01 8.75
CA ALA A 523 -7.23 -38.90 9.39
C ALA A 523 -8.43 -39.36 10.22
N GLY A 524 -9.20 -40.33 9.74
CA GLY A 524 -10.31 -40.95 10.50
C GLY A 524 -9.83 -41.66 11.75
N ILE A 525 -8.74 -42.45 11.65
CA ILE A 525 -8.13 -43.14 12.80
C ILE A 525 -7.62 -42.10 13.84
N GLN A 526 -7.01 -41.00 13.38
CA GLN A 526 -6.57 -39.90 14.23
C GLN A 526 -7.77 -39.21 14.90
N ALA A 527 -8.87 -39.01 14.18
CA ALA A 527 -10.11 -38.47 14.73
C ALA A 527 -10.70 -39.37 15.84
N LEU A 528 -10.65 -40.71 15.66
CA LEU A 528 -11.04 -41.63 16.72
C LEU A 528 -10.17 -41.47 17.97
N TYR A 529 -8.88 -41.19 17.80
CA TYR A 529 -7.99 -40.91 18.92
C TYR A 529 -8.35 -39.59 19.63
N MET A 530 -8.65 -38.52 18.89
CA MET A 530 -9.13 -37.27 19.46
C MET A 530 -10.46 -37.41 20.19
N LYS A 531 -11.35 -38.26 19.68
CA LYS A 531 -12.59 -38.65 20.37
C LYS A 531 -12.31 -39.34 21.72
N ALA A 532 -11.32 -40.24 21.81
CA ALA A 532 -10.92 -40.87 23.07
C ALA A 532 -10.37 -39.83 24.07
N ILE A 533 -9.58 -38.85 23.60
CA ILE A 533 -9.10 -37.73 24.42
C ILE A 533 -10.26 -36.89 24.95
N TYR A 534 -11.24 -36.55 24.10
CA TYR A 534 -12.42 -35.81 24.55
C TYR A 534 -13.18 -36.50 25.66
N PHE A 535 -13.43 -37.83 25.51
CA PHE A 535 -14.04 -38.60 26.58
C PHE A 535 -13.19 -38.67 27.85
N GLN A 536 -11.86 -38.74 27.72
CA GLN A 536 -10.94 -38.73 28.86
C GLN A 536 -10.96 -37.40 29.65
N MET A 537 -11.27 -36.30 28.97
CA MET A 537 -11.42 -34.99 29.64
C MET A 537 -12.66 -34.90 30.54
N ASN A 538 -13.60 -35.85 30.41
CA ASN A 538 -14.82 -35.90 31.21
C ASN A 538 -14.79 -37.11 32.16
N PRO A 539 -14.73 -36.90 33.50
CA PRO A 539 -14.67 -37.99 34.48
C PRO A 539 -15.83 -38.99 34.42
N GLU A 540 -17.03 -38.53 34.00
CA GLU A 540 -18.19 -39.41 33.88
C GLU A 540 -18.14 -40.27 32.61
N ARG A 541 -17.22 -40.03 31.68
CA ARG A 541 -17.06 -40.72 30.41
C ARG A 541 -15.75 -41.50 30.30
N VAL A 542 -15.07 -41.76 31.41
CA VAL A 542 -13.81 -42.52 31.45
C VAL A 542 -13.98 -43.94 30.86
N ASP A 543 -15.13 -44.55 31.09
CA ASP A 543 -15.44 -45.87 30.49
C ASP A 543 -15.55 -45.79 28.96
N SER A 544 -16.13 -44.69 28.43
CA SER A 544 -16.20 -44.43 26.99
C SER A 544 -14.81 -44.18 26.40
N ALA A 545 -13.96 -43.41 27.12
CA ALA A 545 -12.57 -43.22 26.72
C ALA A 545 -11.82 -44.53 26.64
N PHE A 546 -11.94 -45.39 27.68
CA PHE A 546 -11.30 -46.68 27.70
C PHE A 546 -11.78 -47.60 26.59
N ALA A 547 -13.10 -47.66 26.32
CA ALA A 547 -13.67 -48.40 25.22
C ALA A 547 -13.14 -47.93 23.85
N THR A 548 -13.01 -46.62 23.66
CA THR A 548 -12.47 -46.03 22.42
C THR A 548 -10.98 -46.31 22.25
N TYR A 549 -10.17 -46.21 23.30
CA TYR A 549 -8.75 -46.59 23.26
C TYR A 549 -8.59 -48.12 23.01
N LYS A 550 -9.44 -48.93 23.58
CA LYS A 550 -9.46 -50.37 23.30
C LYS A 550 -9.78 -50.64 21.84
N GLN A 551 -10.77 -49.95 21.27
CA GLN A 551 -11.10 -50.04 19.85
C GLN A 551 -9.90 -49.68 18.97
N LEU A 552 -9.22 -48.55 19.25
CA LEU A 552 -8.01 -48.12 18.54
C LEU A 552 -6.90 -49.17 18.59
N ARG A 553 -6.63 -49.74 19.78
CA ARG A 553 -5.63 -50.79 19.94
C ARG A 553 -5.97 -52.04 19.17
N ASP A 554 -7.23 -52.50 19.25
CA ASP A 554 -7.66 -53.79 18.72
C ASP A 554 -7.84 -53.72 17.19
N GLN A 555 -8.36 -52.61 16.65
CA GLN A 555 -8.61 -52.46 15.20
C GLN A 555 -7.44 -51.83 14.45
N TYR A 556 -6.70 -50.90 15.07
CA TYR A 556 -5.67 -50.11 14.42
C TYR A 556 -4.31 -50.18 15.13
N GLY A 557 -4.01 -51.28 15.80
CA GLY A 557 -2.83 -51.47 16.66
C GLY A 557 -1.46 -51.27 15.99
N GLN A 558 -1.40 -51.40 14.66
CA GLN A 558 -0.16 -51.14 13.90
C GLN A 558 0.07 -49.65 13.61
N THR A 559 -0.96 -48.85 13.68
CA THR A 559 -0.86 -47.39 13.45
C THR A 559 -0.19 -46.67 14.65
N PRO A 560 0.38 -45.49 14.44
CA PRO A 560 0.90 -44.68 15.55
C PRO A 560 -0.14 -44.44 16.66
N TRP A 561 -1.39 -44.20 16.27
CA TRP A 561 -2.51 -43.91 17.17
C TRP A 561 -2.95 -45.14 17.97
N GLY A 562 -2.98 -46.33 17.33
CA GLY A 562 -3.24 -47.58 18.03
C GLY A 562 -2.15 -47.94 19.04
N LYS A 563 -0.88 -47.71 18.69
CA LYS A 563 0.24 -47.88 19.62
C LYS A 563 0.18 -46.88 20.80
N GLN A 564 -0.22 -45.66 20.54
CA GLN A 564 -0.40 -44.63 21.58
C GLN A 564 -1.60 -44.97 22.49
N ALA A 565 -2.71 -45.44 21.92
CA ALA A 565 -3.87 -45.92 22.67
C ALA A 565 -3.51 -47.06 23.63
N ALA A 566 -2.71 -48.04 23.18
CA ALA A 566 -2.21 -49.11 24.04
C ALA A 566 -1.38 -48.60 25.22
N LYS A 567 -0.56 -47.55 25.02
CA LYS A 567 0.18 -46.89 26.11
C LYS A 567 -0.76 -46.19 27.10
N MET A 568 -1.79 -45.48 26.60
CA MET A 568 -2.78 -44.77 27.42
C MET A 568 -3.58 -45.76 28.30
N MET A 569 -3.91 -46.94 27.79
CA MET A 569 -4.59 -47.98 28.56
C MET A 569 -3.72 -48.60 29.65
N ASN A 570 -2.40 -48.68 29.45
CA ASN A 570 -1.44 -49.22 30.42
C ASN A 570 -0.98 -48.17 31.46
N SER A 571 -1.06 -46.90 31.14
CA SER A 571 -0.87 -45.84 32.12
C SER A 571 -2.16 -45.70 32.92
N ARG A 572 -2.08 -45.83 34.27
CA ARG A 572 -3.24 -45.50 35.11
C ARG A 572 -3.70 -44.10 34.75
N LEU A 573 -4.95 -43.96 34.32
CA LEU A 573 -5.64 -42.69 34.04
C LEU A 573 -5.86 -41.91 35.37
N THR A 574 -4.81 -41.61 36.09
CA THR A 574 -4.87 -40.81 37.33
C THR A 574 -4.70 -39.35 36.94
N MET A 575 -5.81 -38.66 36.76
CA MET A 575 -5.83 -37.20 36.85
C MET A 575 -5.62 -36.75 38.29
N SER A 576 -4.98 -35.61 38.50
CA SER A 576 -4.86 -35.02 39.83
C SER A 576 -6.26 -34.60 40.34
N ASP A 577 -6.50 -34.59 41.65
CA ASP A 577 -7.77 -34.13 42.26
C ASP A 577 -8.17 -32.72 41.81
N LYS A 578 -7.21 -31.90 41.50
CA LYS A 578 -7.39 -30.51 41.03
C LYS A 578 -7.89 -30.46 39.55
N ASP A 579 -7.47 -31.43 38.74
CA ASP A 579 -7.92 -31.55 37.33
C ASP A 579 -9.28 -32.24 37.30
N LEU A 580 -9.56 -33.16 38.21
CA LEU A 580 -10.86 -33.77 38.43
C LEU A 580 -11.91 -32.76 38.90
N GLU A 581 -11.54 -31.81 39.76
CA GLU A 581 -12.45 -30.74 40.23
C GLU A 581 -12.76 -29.71 39.10
N ARG A 582 -11.78 -29.39 38.28
CA ARG A 582 -11.95 -28.56 37.07
C ARG A 582 -12.86 -29.24 36.06
N LEU A 583 -12.75 -30.56 35.88
CA LEU A 583 -13.55 -31.34 34.98
C LEU A 583 -14.97 -31.55 35.50
N ARG A 584 -15.17 -31.81 36.82
CA ARG A 584 -16.52 -31.92 37.43
C ARG A 584 -17.37 -30.68 37.25
N LYS A 585 -16.77 -29.51 37.20
CA LYS A 585 -17.46 -28.25 36.89
C LYS A 585 -17.89 -28.13 35.42
N ARG A 586 -17.30 -28.92 34.51
CA ARG A 586 -17.58 -28.93 33.06
C ARG A 586 -18.77 -29.84 32.64
N VAL A 587 -19.19 -30.75 33.48
CA VAL A 587 -19.95 -31.95 33.09
C VAL A 587 -21.48 -31.77 32.93
N LYS A 588 -22.05 -30.62 33.27
CA LYS A 588 -23.51 -30.51 33.39
C LYS A 588 -24.36 -30.35 32.13
N SER A 589 -23.78 -30.22 30.93
CA SER A 589 -24.58 -29.88 29.74
C SER A 589 -24.46 -30.79 28.51
N SER A 590 -23.82 -31.95 28.57
CA SER A 590 -23.17 -32.51 27.38
C SER A 590 -23.96 -33.45 26.46
N GLU A 591 -24.89 -34.28 26.92
CA GLU A 591 -25.50 -35.29 26.05
C GLU A 591 -26.56 -34.75 25.09
N GLU A 592 -27.46 -33.91 25.58
CA GLU A 592 -28.48 -33.31 24.71
C GLU A 592 -27.86 -32.35 23.68
N HIS A 593 -26.78 -31.65 24.07
CA HIS A 593 -26.09 -30.71 23.23
C HIS A 593 -25.30 -31.40 22.11
N ILE A 594 -24.59 -32.47 22.41
CA ILE A 594 -23.87 -33.31 21.44
C ILE A 594 -24.81 -33.89 20.40
N ASN A 595 -25.94 -34.47 20.85
CA ASN A 595 -26.91 -35.09 19.95
C ASN A 595 -27.58 -34.02 19.05
N LYS A 596 -27.85 -32.83 19.55
CA LYS A 596 -28.46 -31.75 18.79
C LYS A 596 -27.47 -31.17 17.74
N GLN A 597 -26.22 -30.93 18.11
CA GLN A 597 -25.19 -30.46 17.18
C GLN A 597 -24.83 -31.50 16.12
N SER A 598 -24.72 -32.74 16.50
CA SER A 598 -24.52 -33.86 15.57
C SER A 598 -25.65 -33.95 14.55
N ALA A 599 -26.92 -33.86 14.99
CA ALA A 599 -28.07 -33.87 14.11
C ALA A 599 -28.08 -32.65 13.15
N GLN A 600 -27.75 -31.44 13.62
CA GLN A 600 -27.62 -30.26 12.78
C GLN A 600 -26.49 -30.36 11.75
N TYR A 601 -25.37 -30.96 12.13
CA TYR A 601 -24.25 -31.19 11.22
C TYR A 601 -24.62 -32.14 10.08
N TYR A 602 -25.27 -33.26 10.37
CA TYR A 602 -25.73 -34.18 9.35
C TYR A 602 -26.86 -33.62 8.46
N GLU A 603 -27.66 -32.72 8.98
CA GLU A 603 -28.67 -31.99 8.20
C GLU A 603 -28.02 -30.97 7.22
N THR A 604 -26.91 -30.30 7.61
CA THR A 604 -26.15 -29.41 6.74
C THR A 604 -25.34 -30.14 5.68
N LEU A 605 -24.80 -31.33 5.98
CA LEU A 605 -24.10 -32.17 5.01
C LEU A 605 -25.02 -32.67 3.89
N ASN A 606 -26.30 -32.86 4.16
CA ASN A 606 -27.29 -33.33 3.19
C ASN A 606 -27.91 -32.22 2.33
N LYS A 607 -27.60 -30.93 2.62
CA LYS A 607 -28.06 -29.77 1.83
C LYS A 607 -26.96 -29.31 0.88
N ALA A 608 -27.12 -29.68 -0.36
CA ALA A 608 -26.66 -29.13 -1.63
C ALA A 608 -25.17 -28.99 -2.00
N PRO A 609 -24.82 -29.55 -3.18
CA PRO A 609 -23.47 -29.44 -3.78
C PRO A 609 -23.14 -28.09 -4.44
N GLU A 610 -24.10 -27.20 -4.67
CA GLU A 610 -23.92 -26.03 -5.53
C GLU A 610 -23.35 -24.78 -4.84
N GLU A 611 -23.53 -24.63 -3.53
CA GLU A 611 -22.94 -23.46 -2.80
C GLU A 611 -21.45 -23.62 -2.49
N LYS A 612 -20.91 -24.81 -2.52
CA LYS A 612 -19.49 -25.10 -2.25
C LYS A 612 -18.53 -24.67 -3.36
N GLN A 613 -19.00 -24.43 -4.58
CA GLN A 613 -18.11 -24.01 -5.69
C GLN A 613 -17.62 -22.56 -5.60
N ALA A 614 -18.34 -21.68 -4.90
CA ALA A 614 -17.93 -20.30 -4.67
C ALA A 614 -16.93 -20.15 -3.51
N GLU A 615 -17.00 -21.04 -2.51
CA GLU A 615 -16.08 -21.05 -1.35
C GLU A 615 -14.70 -21.61 -1.68
N VAL A 616 -14.60 -22.50 -2.67
CA VAL A 616 -13.36 -23.13 -3.10
C VAL A 616 -12.38 -22.11 -3.70
N LYS A 617 -12.88 -21.12 -4.43
CA LYS A 617 -12.02 -20.08 -5.06
C LYS A 617 -11.38 -19.11 -4.07
N SER A 618 -12.02 -18.85 -2.94
CA SER A 618 -11.47 -18.00 -1.87
C SER A 618 -10.48 -18.75 -0.98
N LYS A 619 -10.56 -20.08 -0.95
CA LYS A 619 -9.62 -20.93 -0.19
C LYS A 619 -8.38 -21.34 -0.99
N GLU A 620 -8.39 -21.20 -2.31
CA GLU A 620 -7.19 -21.40 -3.14
C GLU A 620 -6.09 -20.38 -2.81
N ASP A 621 -6.48 -19.11 -2.54
CA ASP A 621 -5.55 -18.07 -2.09
C ASP A 621 -5.00 -18.34 -0.67
N GLU A 622 -5.81 -18.92 0.22
CA GLU A 622 -5.42 -19.26 1.59
C GLU A 622 -4.57 -20.56 1.64
N ILE A 623 -4.74 -21.46 0.68
CA ILE A 623 -3.92 -22.66 0.53
C ILE A 623 -2.53 -22.32 -0.03
N LEU A 624 -2.42 -21.32 -0.90
CA LEU A 624 -1.13 -20.77 -1.35
C LEU A 624 -0.33 -20.20 -0.17
N GLU A 625 -0.99 -19.48 0.73
CA GLU A 625 -0.39 -18.91 1.93
C GLU A 625 -0.03 -19.99 2.97
N ASN A 626 -0.85 -21.03 3.10
CA ASN A 626 -0.61 -22.18 4.00
C ASN A 626 0.41 -23.18 3.45
N THR A 627 0.52 -23.34 2.13
CA THR A 627 1.60 -24.11 1.50
C THR A 627 2.95 -23.39 1.72
N TYR A 628 2.95 -22.07 1.68
CA TYR A 628 4.07 -21.24 2.06
C TYR A 628 4.46 -21.47 3.54
N ASN A 629 3.50 -21.53 4.45
CA ASN A 629 3.72 -21.77 5.88
C ASN A 629 4.06 -23.23 6.21
N SER A 630 3.50 -24.21 5.51
CA SER A 630 3.82 -25.64 5.72
C SER A 630 5.22 -26.05 5.23
N MET A 631 5.89 -25.20 4.45
CA MET A 631 7.32 -25.34 4.18
C MET A 631 8.19 -25.01 5.42
N TYR A 632 7.62 -24.32 6.42
CA TYR A 632 8.33 -23.90 7.64
C TYR A 632 8.10 -24.75 8.89
N ASP A 633 7.07 -25.61 8.91
CA ASP A 633 6.76 -26.46 10.06
C ASP A 633 7.46 -27.83 9.97
N PHE A 634 8.78 -27.82 10.03
CA PHE A 634 9.57 -29.00 10.40
C PHE A 634 10.66 -28.56 11.42
N GLU A 635 10.27 -28.40 12.67
CA GLU A 635 11.12 -28.68 13.81
C GLU A 635 10.86 -30.09 14.35
#